data_5cf64f6f105b58d632e07625ab354a06
#
_entry.id   5cf64f6f105b58d632e07625ab354a06
#
_cell.length_a   1.000
_cell.length_b   1.000
_cell.length_c   1.000
_cell.angle_alpha   90.00
_cell.angle_beta   90.00
_cell.angle_gamma   90.00
#
_symmetry.space_group_name_H-M   'P 1'
#
loop_
_entity.id
_entity.type
_entity.pdbx_description
1 polymer ?
#
loop_
_entity_poly.entity_id
_entity_poly.type
_entity_poly.pdbx_seq_one_letter_code
_entity_poly.pdbx_strand_id
1 'polypeptide(L)'
;MNMEEHNSSLVVESSYPDLVINVGKVTLGERNRKKLQKIQREQEKAKVITAACALLNSGGGVIQLEMTNNDEHPVEMGQDLEESLRTLILSSNLQDFFKTKQQGRCYYIFVKSWSSDTFPEDSSFKPRICSLNSSLYCRSGTSVHLMNSREAFKFLKTKKINAKVLGKEPFGKVVKVITQDLHNSDPTYLVFQKDQLEYGEIVPFPESEFIEFKQFSTKRILEYVKNIIPVYITAFANTEGGYLCIGVDDRSKKVLGCAKEKVDRDSLKKKIENTIYKLPCVHFCQSQRQIDFTVKILDVLAGGELYGYACVIGVKPFCGALFSETPCSWMVKDKHICKLTTQEWVSMVMDTDPDFTWLCKDFESQLSLSSGPPLSRPVYSKKGLEHKKDLQQLLFPVLPGRLQCTPKSLWKELCSQNEGLEELINMQIYPFSQGILILSRSWAVDLNLKEKQAVICDALLIAWNSPPILYTILREQDADEQSYCTSTAFTLKQKLVNLGGYSGNVCVITKVLHLSPESNAESSEGAASLIDYPRSYYIANTQQMEALLQSLVIVLLGFRSFLSDQLGCEVLNLLTAKQYEIFSKNLRKNKELFIHGLPGSGKTIMAMKIMEKIRNMFHCEANEILYICENEPLRKFISDKKICQAVTRKSFMKNDFKKIQHIIIDEAQNFRSEDGDWYGKAKTITQRDKDCPGILWIFLDYFQTNHVECSGLPALSAQFPREELTRVVRNAYQITEYLQRVLQEVRKNPPPNIPLGSLQMLLEAEWAQVVEGTLNIEENLPLNKIATYVADTCKLLFERGYSPKDIAVLVSTARDVERYKTELLRAMRKIKVVHFTNASNMSGDYIVLDSVRRFSGLERNIVFGIHPKTVEPAILYNILVCLASRANQQLHILWHRDV
;
A
#
# COMPACT_ATOMS: atom_id res chain seq x y z
N MET A 1 1.61 -34.17 -4.15
CA MET A 1 3.04 -33.98 -4.36
C MET A 1 3.40 -32.68 -3.70
N ASN A 2 4.21 -32.69 -2.65
CA ASN A 2 4.52 -31.48 -1.87
C ASN A 2 5.35 -30.51 -2.72
N MET A 3 4.77 -29.37 -3.10
CA MET A 3 5.48 -28.30 -3.82
C MET A 3 6.45 -27.51 -2.90
N GLU A 4 6.45 -27.77 -1.60
CA GLU A 4 7.32 -27.07 -0.62
C GLU A 4 8.81 -27.47 -0.72
N GLU A 5 9.14 -28.66 -1.21
CA GLU A 5 10.53 -29.12 -1.35
C GLU A 5 11.27 -28.57 -2.58
N HIS A 6 10.56 -27.88 -3.52
CA HIS A 6 11.18 -27.41 -4.77
C HIS A 6 11.67 -25.96 -4.74
N ASN A 7 11.38 -25.19 -3.69
CA ASN A 7 11.81 -23.78 -3.61
C ASN A 7 13.32 -23.58 -3.37
N SER A 8 14.06 -24.61 -2.95
CA SER A 8 15.51 -24.51 -2.67
C SER A 8 16.39 -24.40 -3.92
N SER A 9 15.85 -24.56 -5.11
CA SER A 9 16.60 -24.53 -6.38
C SER A 9 16.42 -23.27 -7.21
N LEU A 10 15.52 -22.35 -6.82
CA LEU A 10 15.29 -21.08 -7.51
C LEU A 10 16.12 -19.99 -6.81
N VAL A 11 17.01 -19.36 -7.57
CA VAL A 11 17.93 -18.33 -7.04
C VAL A 11 17.55 -16.98 -7.61
N VAL A 12 17.34 -16.00 -6.74
CA VAL A 12 17.19 -14.59 -7.14
C VAL A 12 18.60 -13.97 -7.22
N GLU A 13 19.00 -13.61 -8.43
CA GLU A 13 20.31 -13.03 -8.69
C GLU A 13 20.32 -11.55 -8.30
N SER A 14 21.25 -11.15 -7.44
CA SER A 14 21.36 -9.76 -6.95
C SER A 14 22.36 -8.89 -7.73
N SER A 15 23.04 -9.46 -8.70
CA SER A 15 24.06 -8.79 -9.52
C SER A 15 23.48 -7.97 -10.69
N TYR A 16 22.18 -8.06 -10.94
CA TYR A 16 21.52 -7.39 -12.05
C TYR A 16 20.71 -6.17 -11.58
N PRO A 17 20.57 -5.13 -12.42
CA PRO A 17 19.72 -3.98 -12.16
C PRO A 17 18.22 -4.29 -12.35
N ASP A 18 17.85 -5.54 -12.52
CA ASP A 18 16.49 -6.06 -12.65
C ASP A 18 16.28 -7.29 -11.76
N LEU A 19 15.03 -7.70 -11.61
CA LEU A 19 14.69 -8.91 -10.90
C LEU A 19 14.96 -10.12 -11.80
N VAL A 20 16.05 -10.82 -11.56
CA VAL A 20 16.46 -12.00 -12.32
C VAL A 20 16.31 -13.25 -11.46
N ILE A 21 15.53 -14.23 -11.95
CA ILE A 21 15.37 -15.53 -11.29
C ILE A 21 16.07 -16.60 -12.13
N ASN A 22 17.09 -17.21 -11.56
CA ASN A 22 17.79 -18.35 -12.15
C ASN A 22 17.07 -19.65 -11.77
N VAL A 23 16.58 -20.37 -12.77
CA VAL A 23 15.84 -21.63 -12.62
C VAL A 23 16.76 -22.85 -12.76
N GLY A 24 17.98 -22.62 -13.25
CA GLY A 24 18.96 -23.67 -13.55
C GLY A 24 18.69 -24.36 -14.87
N LYS A 25 19.02 -25.64 -14.95
CA LYS A 25 18.92 -26.45 -16.19
C LYS A 25 17.49 -26.83 -16.51
N VAL A 26 17.06 -26.53 -17.73
CA VAL A 26 15.72 -26.85 -18.26
C VAL A 26 15.85 -27.39 -19.70
N THR A 27 15.10 -28.42 -20.01
CA THR A 27 15.00 -28.95 -21.36
C THR A 27 13.96 -28.17 -22.15
N LEU A 28 14.34 -27.61 -23.27
CA LEU A 28 13.46 -26.84 -24.14
C LEU A 28 13.17 -27.56 -25.45
N GLY A 29 12.14 -27.16 -26.16
CA GLY A 29 11.68 -27.74 -27.44
C GLY A 29 10.74 -28.92 -27.28
N GLU A 30 9.66 -28.91 -28.03
CA GLU A 30 8.56 -29.88 -27.92
C GLU A 30 9.04 -31.34 -28.02
N ARG A 31 9.92 -31.61 -28.98
CA ARG A 31 10.46 -33.00 -29.22
C ARG A 31 11.29 -33.49 -28.05
N ASN A 32 12.10 -32.60 -27.45
CA ASN A 32 13.00 -32.95 -26.34
C ASN A 32 12.20 -33.11 -25.04
N ARG A 33 11.22 -32.25 -24.82
CA ARG A 33 10.34 -32.33 -23.64
C ARG A 33 9.45 -33.58 -23.65
N LYS A 34 9.01 -34.04 -24.80
CA LYS A 34 8.25 -35.32 -24.94
C LYS A 34 9.07 -36.55 -24.58
N LYS A 35 10.41 -36.49 -24.69
CA LYS A 35 11.33 -37.61 -24.34
C LYS A 35 11.60 -37.64 -22.82
N LEU A 36 11.33 -36.59 -22.06
CA LEU A 36 11.53 -36.54 -20.63
C LEU A 36 10.60 -37.49 -19.88
N GLN A 37 11.11 -38.09 -18.79
CA GLN A 37 10.24 -38.76 -17.83
C GLN A 37 9.19 -37.79 -17.29
N LYS A 38 7.97 -38.27 -17.09
CA LYS A 38 6.83 -37.46 -16.64
C LYS A 38 7.16 -36.63 -15.37
N ILE A 39 7.83 -37.22 -14.38
CA ILE A 39 8.20 -36.58 -13.14
C ILE A 39 9.18 -35.42 -13.38
N GLN A 40 10.22 -35.63 -14.18
CA GLN A 40 11.20 -34.59 -14.51
C GLN A 40 10.55 -33.44 -15.28
N ARG A 41 9.71 -33.73 -16.26
CA ARG A 41 8.98 -32.73 -17.04
C ARG A 41 8.09 -31.84 -16.15
N GLU A 42 7.35 -32.43 -15.19
CA GLU A 42 6.52 -31.69 -14.25
C GLU A 42 7.36 -30.87 -13.26
N GLN A 43 8.53 -31.35 -12.83
CA GLN A 43 9.43 -30.61 -11.97
C GLN A 43 10.02 -29.38 -12.66
N GLU A 44 10.54 -29.53 -13.88
CA GLU A 44 11.06 -28.40 -14.67
C GLU A 44 9.94 -27.37 -14.95
N LYS A 45 8.75 -27.84 -15.32
CA LYS A 45 7.57 -27.01 -15.53
C LYS A 45 7.21 -26.21 -14.28
N ALA A 46 7.12 -26.87 -13.13
CA ALA A 46 6.78 -26.23 -11.86
C ALA A 46 7.76 -25.10 -11.51
N LYS A 47 9.07 -25.27 -11.71
CA LYS A 47 10.08 -24.23 -11.48
C LYS A 47 9.86 -23.01 -12.35
N VAL A 48 9.69 -23.18 -13.66
CA VAL A 48 9.48 -22.07 -14.60
C VAL A 48 8.19 -21.31 -14.28
N ILE A 49 7.11 -22.01 -13.98
CA ILE A 49 5.82 -21.41 -13.69
C ILE A 49 5.82 -20.68 -12.33
N THR A 50 6.49 -21.24 -11.32
CA THR A 50 6.66 -20.55 -10.02
C THR A 50 7.46 -19.25 -10.18
N ALA A 51 8.57 -19.28 -10.95
CA ALA A 51 9.35 -18.09 -11.26
C ALA A 51 8.52 -17.05 -12.05
N ALA A 52 7.75 -17.48 -13.04
CA ALA A 52 6.89 -16.61 -13.84
C ALA A 52 5.80 -15.95 -12.96
N CYS A 53 5.13 -16.71 -12.10
CA CYS A 53 4.14 -16.19 -11.17
C CYS A 53 4.77 -15.19 -10.21
N ALA A 54 5.94 -15.50 -9.64
CA ALA A 54 6.63 -14.61 -8.72
C ALA A 54 7.02 -13.28 -9.38
N LEU A 55 7.52 -13.30 -10.62
CA LEU A 55 7.88 -12.10 -11.37
C LEU A 55 6.65 -11.26 -11.76
N LEU A 56 5.59 -11.89 -12.29
CA LEU A 56 4.34 -11.19 -12.60
C LEU A 56 3.83 -10.40 -11.39
N ASN A 57 3.89 -11.00 -10.21
CA ASN A 57 3.40 -10.41 -8.97
C ASN A 57 4.39 -9.41 -8.32
N SER A 58 5.64 -9.34 -8.81
CA SER A 58 6.71 -8.53 -8.20
C SER A 58 7.25 -7.42 -9.09
N GLY A 59 6.47 -6.98 -10.08
CA GLY A 59 6.87 -5.87 -10.94
C GLY A 59 7.62 -6.30 -12.20
N GLY A 60 7.49 -7.56 -12.62
CA GLY A 60 8.17 -8.11 -13.79
C GLY A 60 9.66 -8.39 -13.56
N GLY A 61 10.32 -8.90 -14.58
CA GLY A 61 11.75 -9.23 -14.51
C GLY A 61 12.15 -10.27 -15.55
N VAL A 62 13.17 -11.04 -15.28
CA VAL A 62 13.74 -11.99 -16.21
C VAL A 62 13.90 -13.37 -15.57
N ILE A 63 13.46 -14.42 -16.26
CA ILE A 63 13.78 -15.81 -15.92
C ILE A 63 14.99 -16.20 -16.75
N GLN A 64 16.03 -16.65 -16.10
CA GLN A 64 17.24 -17.19 -16.73
C GLN A 64 17.19 -18.70 -16.65
N LEU A 65 17.34 -19.37 -17.78
CA LEU A 65 17.40 -20.81 -17.92
C LEU A 65 18.71 -21.22 -18.58
N GLU A 66 19.34 -22.29 -18.12
CA GLU A 66 20.43 -22.96 -18.82
C GLU A 66 19.84 -24.13 -19.64
N MET A 67 20.02 -24.09 -20.97
CA MET A 67 19.52 -25.17 -21.83
C MET A 67 20.33 -26.45 -21.66
N THR A 68 19.65 -27.57 -21.51
CA THR A 68 20.29 -28.91 -21.44
C THR A 68 20.61 -29.46 -22.80
N ASN A 69 19.93 -29.00 -23.84
CA ASN A 69 20.10 -29.45 -25.22
C ASN A 69 21.12 -28.55 -25.97
N ASN A 70 21.93 -29.18 -26.83
CA ASN A 70 22.95 -28.51 -27.64
C ASN A 70 22.44 -28.08 -29.03
N ASP A 71 21.18 -27.79 -29.17
CA ASP A 71 20.60 -27.36 -30.44
C ASP A 71 21.09 -25.95 -30.79
N GLU A 72 21.74 -25.78 -31.96
CA GLU A 72 22.30 -24.48 -32.41
C GLU A 72 21.24 -23.51 -32.98
N HIS A 73 20.03 -23.99 -33.21
CA HIS A 73 18.93 -23.17 -33.74
C HIS A 73 18.07 -22.55 -32.61
N PRO A 74 17.35 -21.45 -32.89
CA PRO A 74 16.41 -20.90 -31.91
C PRO A 74 15.43 -21.95 -31.42
N VAL A 75 15.48 -22.24 -30.12
CA VAL A 75 14.69 -23.32 -29.52
C VAL A 75 13.35 -22.78 -29.07
N GLU A 76 12.26 -23.43 -29.49
CA GLU A 76 10.94 -23.18 -28.96
C GLU A 76 10.84 -23.67 -27.51
N MET A 77 10.03 -22.98 -26.72
CA MET A 77 9.89 -23.28 -25.29
C MET A 77 9.33 -24.67 -25.01
N GLY A 78 8.32 -25.06 -25.79
CA GLY A 78 7.54 -26.30 -25.67
C GLY A 78 6.11 -26.05 -25.22
N GLN A 79 5.17 -26.79 -25.82
CA GLN A 79 3.73 -26.57 -25.67
C GLN A 79 3.26 -26.64 -24.21
N ASP A 80 3.79 -27.59 -23.42
CA ASP A 80 3.41 -27.77 -22.02
C ASP A 80 3.79 -26.59 -21.12
N LEU A 81 4.90 -25.92 -21.42
CA LEU A 81 5.30 -24.69 -20.72
C LEU A 81 4.44 -23.50 -21.14
N GLU A 82 4.21 -23.33 -22.44
CA GLU A 82 3.38 -22.26 -22.97
C GLU A 82 1.94 -22.32 -22.46
N GLU A 83 1.32 -23.50 -22.45
CA GLU A 83 -0.03 -23.70 -21.93
C GLU A 83 -0.12 -23.35 -20.44
N SER A 84 0.89 -23.74 -19.68
CA SER A 84 0.94 -23.42 -18.25
C SER A 84 1.12 -21.93 -18.00
N LEU A 85 1.93 -21.22 -18.81
CA LEU A 85 2.05 -19.76 -18.74
C LEU A 85 0.74 -19.06 -19.15
N ARG A 86 0.02 -19.57 -20.17
CA ARG A 86 -1.31 -19.05 -20.55
C ARG A 86 -2.32 -19.19 -19.41
N THR A 87 -2.27 -20.29 -18.68
CA THR A 87 -3.13 -20.50 -17.51
C THR A 87 -2.91 -19.46 -16.43
N LEU A 88 -1.63 -19.03 -16.22
CA LEU A 88 -1.31 -17.96 -15.27
C LEU A 88 -1.96 -16.62 -15.61
N ILE A 89 -1.92 -16.24 -16.89
CA ILE A 89 -2.34 -14.91 -17.34
C ILE A 89 -3.80 -14.85 -17.78
N LEU A 90 -4.49 -16.00 -17.89
CA LEU A 90 -5.88 -16.11 -18.40
C LEU A 90 -6.08 -15.38 -19.75
N SER A 91 -5.02 -15.26 -20.55
CA SER A 91 -5.00 -14.58 -21.85
C SER A 91 -4.59 -15.54 -22.96
N SER A 92 -5.17 -15.36 -24.13
CA SER A 92 -4.77 -16.08 -25.34
C SER A 92 -3.41 -15.63 -25.89
N ASN A 93 -3.04 -14.36 -25.65
CA ASN A 93 -1.81 -13.78 -26.18
C ASN A 93 -0.67 -13.82 -25.15
N LEU A 94 0.15 -14.87 -25.25
CA LEU A 94 1.31 -15.05 -24.37
C LEU A 94 2.34 -13.91 -24.51
N GLN A 95 2.47 -13.36 -25.72
CA GLN A 95 3.49 -12.35 -26.04
C GLN A 95 3.27 -11.01 -25.36
N ASP A 96 2.09 -10.75 -24.83
CA ASP A 96 1.82 -9.49 -24.09
C ASP A 96 2.55 -9.46 -22.74
N PHE A 97 2.80 -10.62 -22.14
CA PHE A 97 3.44 -10.75 -20.83
C PHE A 97 4.82 -11.39 -20.89
N PHE A 98 5.09 -12.23 -21.88
CA PHE A 98 6.32 -12.99 -21.98
C PHE A 98 6.99 -12.77 -23.33
N LYS A 99 8.26 -12.36 -23.30
CA LYS A 99 9.14 -12.32 -24.45
C LYS A 99 10.28 -13.29 -24.21
N THR A 100 10.80 -13.88 -25.23
CA THR A 100 11.90 -14.85 -25.12
C THR A 100 13.08 -14.45 -25.98
N LYS A 101 14.28 -14.74 -25.52
CA LYS A 101 15.51 -14.53 -26.26
C LYS A 101 16.58 -15.53 -25.82
N GLN A 102 17.24 -16.15 -26.80
CA GLN A 102 18.36 -17.04 -26.58
C GLN A 102 19.67 -16.30 -26.73
N GLN A 103 20.61 -16.49 -25.79
CA GLN A 103 21.97 -15.96 -25.82
C GLN A 103 22.93 -17.10 -25.46
N GLY A 104 23.58 -17.70 -26.44
CA GLY A 104 24.42 -18.86 -26.25
C GLY A 104 23.63 -20.03 -25.64
N ARG A 105 24.10 -20.55 -24.50
CA ARG A 105 23.41 -21.62 -23.74
C ARG A 105 22.33 -21.13 -22.78
N CYS A 106 22.21 -19.81 -22.60
CA CYS A 106 21.17 -19.23 -21.76
C CYS A 106 19.92 -18.90 -22.57
N TYR A 107 18.77 -19.22 -22.01
CA TYR A 107 17.49 -18.85 -22.56
C TYR A 107 16.81 -17.92 -21.56
N TYR A 108 16.44 -16.74 -22.01
CA TYR A 108 15.83 -15.70 -21.18
C TYR A 108 14.34 -15.58 -21.50
N ILE A 109 13.50 -15.58 -20.45
CA ILE A 109 12.09 -15.24 -20.54
C ILE A 109 11.90 -13.91 -19.81
N PHE A 110 11.62 -12.87 -20.57
CA PHE A 110 11.32 -11.52 -20.08
C PHE A 110 9.86 -11.46 -19.68
N VAL A 111 9.61 -11.19 -18.40
CA VAL A 111 8.29 -11.20 -17.80
C VAL A 111 7.86 -9.77 -17.52
N LYS A 112 6.76 -9.34 -18.11
CA LYS A 112 6.14 -8.05 -17.82
C LYS A 112 5.44 -8.10 -16.46
N SER A 113 5.35 -6.95 -15.77
CA SER A 113 4.54 -6.86 -14.56
C SER A 113 3.08 -7.17 -14.82
N TRP A 114 2.41 -7.82 -13.87
CA TRP A 114 0.96 -8.00 -13.93
C TRP A 114 0.27 -6.64 -13.87
N SER A 115 -0.47 -6.31 -14.91
CA SER A 115 -1.17 -5.04 -15.07
C SER A 115 -2.65 -5.29 -15.32
N SER A 116 -3.48 -4.48 -14.71
CA SER A 116 -4.93 -4.51 -14.89
C SER A 116 -5.40 -4.03 -16.27
N ASP A 117 -4.54 -3.33 -17.03
CA ASP A 117 -4.92 -2.69 -18.30
C ASP A 117 -5.13 -3.66 -19.46
N THR A 118 -4.75 -4.93 -19.27
CA THR A 118 -4.92 -5.99 -20.28
C THR A 118 -6.31 -6.63 -20.31
N PHE A 119 -7.21 -6.24 -19.41
CA PHE A 119 -8.59 -6.74 -19.41
C PHE A 119 -9.51 -5.80 -20.19
N PRO A 120 -10.54 -6.32 -20.90
CA PRO A 120 -11.52 -5.50 -21.60
C PRO A 120 -12.14 -4.46 -20.67
N GLU A 121 -12.38 -3.25 -21.18
CA GLU A 121 -12.87 -2.09 -20.42
C GLU A 121 -14.17 -2.35 -19.62
N ASP A 122 -14.98 -3.31 -20.04
CA ASP A 122 -16.25 -3.68 -19.40
C ASP A 122 -16.13 -4.54 -18.13
N SER A 123 -14.94 -4.97 -17.73
CA SER A 123 -14.83 -5.79 -16.53
C SER A 123 -14.58 -4.90 -15.29
N SER A 124 -15.57 -4.83 -14.42
CA SER A 124 -15.45 -4.26 -13.06
C SER A 124 -14.43 -5.00 -12.17
N PHE A 125 -13.68 -5.94 -12.75
CA PHE A 125 -12.73 -6.81 -12.08
C PHE A 125 -11.36 -6.71 -12.71
N LYS A 126 -10.40 -6.21 -11.96
CA LYS A 126 -9.00 -6.11 -12.35
C LYS A 126 -8.14 -6.68 -11.22
N PRO A 127 -7.85 -7.99 -11.22
CA PRO A 127 -7.05 -8.60 -10.15
C PRO A 127 -5.62 -8.06 -10.18
N ARG A 128 -5.09 -7.73 -9.01
CA ARG A 128 -3.71 -7.21 -8.87
C ARG A 128 -2.65 -8.28 -8.86
N ILE A 129 -3.04 -9.55 -8.69
CA ILE A 129 -2.11 -10.68 -8.67
C ILE A 129 -2.60 -11.81 -9.55
N CYS A 130 -1.66 -12.55 -10.09
CA CYS A 130 -1.91 -13.81 -10.75
C CYS A 130 -1.71 -15.00 -9.80
N SER A 131 -2.35 -16.12 -10.10
CA SER A 131 -2.29 -17.35 -9.31
C SER A 131 -2.48 -18.55 -10.20
N LEU A 132 -1.77 -19.64 -9.93
CA LEU A 132 -2.00 -20.93 -10.59
C LEU A 132 -3.32 -21.56 -10.16
N ASN A 133 -3.64 -21.40 -8.87
CA ASN A 133 -4.82 -22.00 -8.26
C ASN A 133 -5.29 -21.12 -7.10
N SER A 134 -6.59 -20.84 -7.06
CA SER A 134 -7.23 -20.11 -5.95
C SER A 134 -7.44 -20.97 -4.71
N SER A 135 -7.44 -22.30 -4.88
CA SER A 135 -7.81 -23.28 -3.83
C SER A 135 -9.21 -23.06 -3.24
N LEU A 136 -10.06 -22.29 -3.93
CA LEU A 136 -11.45 -22.04 -3.56
C LEU A 136 -12.38 -22.90 -4.42
N TYR A 137 -13.14 -23.74 -3.77
CA TYR A 137 -14.15 -24.59 -4.41
C TYR A 137 -15.56 -24.16 -4.06
N CYS A 138 -16.49 -24.32 -5.00
CA CYS A 138 -17.91 -24.15 -4.79
C CYS A 138 -18.70 -25.30 -5.41
N ARG A 139 -19.94 -25.47 -4.98
CA ARG A 139 -20.91 -26.37 -5.63
C ARG A 139 -21.58 -25.65 -6.78
N SER A 140 -21.75 -26.37 -7.89
CA SER A 140 -22.55 -25.96 -9.04
C SER A 140 -23.42 -27.14 -9.43
N GLY A 141 -24.63 -27.19 -8.93
CA GLY A 141 -25.48 -28.40 -8.99
C GLY A 141 -24.81 -29.57 -8.27
N THR A 142 -24.67 -30.70 -8.94
CA THR A 142 -24.02 -31.92 -8.40
C THR A 142 -22.50 -31.93 -8.60
N SER A 143 -21.89 -30.91 -9.20
CA SER A 143 -20.46 -30.86 -9.46
C SER A 143 -19.72 -29.90 -8.53
N VAL A 144 -18.44 -30.20 -8.28
CA VAL A 144 -17.52 -29.30 -7.57
C VAL A 144 -16.69 -28.53 -8.58
N HIS A 145 -16.69 -27.22 -8.45
CA HIS A 145 -16.00 -26.29 -9.33
C HIS A 145 -14.89 -25.56 -8.60
N LEU A 146 -13.70 -25.57 -9.17
CA LEU A 146 -12.59 -24.75 -8.71
C LEU A 146 -12.73 -23.34 -9.29
N MET A 147 -12.88 -22.34 -8.42
CA MET A 147 -13.01 -20.95 -8.83
C MET A 147 -11.72 -20.44 -9.45
N ASN A 148 -11.80 -19.84 -10.63
CA ASN A 148 -10.69 -19.05 -11.19
C ASN A 148 -10.55 -17.72 -10.42
N SER A 149 -9.51 -16.93 -10.71
CA SER A 149 -9.24 -15.67 -9.98
C SER A 149 -10.39 -14.66 -10.04
N ARG A 150 -11.13 -14.61 -11.15
CA ARG A 150 -12.28 -13.72 -11.32
C ARG A 150 -13.49 -14.17 -10.50
N GLU A 151 -13.78 -15.45 -10.51
CA GLU A 151 -14.84 -16.04 -9.69
C GLU A 151 -14.54 -15.93 -8.21
N ALA A 152 -13.28 -16.20 -7.82
CA ALA A 152 -12.80 -16.05 -6.45
C ALA A 152 -12.97 -14.60 -5.94
N PHE A 153 -12.62 -13.61 -6.76
CA PHE A 153 -12.84 -12.21 -6.39
C PHE A 153 -14.33 -11.90 -6.17
N LYS A 154 -15.20 -12.27 -7.11
CA LYS A 154 -16.65 -12.05 -6.98
C LYS A 154 -17.20 -12.70 -5.71
N PHE A 155 -16.81 -13.94 -5.46
CA PHE A 155 -17.19 -14.69 -4.29
C PHE A 155 -16.73 -13.99 -2.99
N LEU A 156 -15.45 -13.62 -2.88
CA LEU A 156 -14.89 -12.94 -1.72
C LEU A 156 -15.56 -11.58 -1.48
N LYS A 157 -15.81 -10.82 -2.54
CA LYS A 157 -16.54 -9.54 -2.47
C LYS A 157 -17.96 -9.73 -1.95
N THR A 158 -18.70 -10.71 -2.44
CA THR A 158 -20.05 -11.03 -1.99
C THR A 158 -20.07 -11.45 -0.51
N LYS A 159 -19.16 -12.35 -0.09
CA LYS A 159 -19.03 -12.76 1.32
C LYS A 159 -18.72 -11.57 2.23
N LYS A 160 -17.85 -10.64 1.80
CA LYS A 160 -17.51 -9.44 2.57
C LYS A 160 -18.70 -8.48 2.70
N ILE A 161 -19.50 -8.29 1.63
CA ILE A 161 -20.70 -7.46 1.66
C ILE A 161 -21.74 -8.07 2.59
N ASN A 162 -22.03 -9.36 2.44
CA ASN A 162 -23.01 -10.08 3.27
C ASN A 162 -22.64 -10.06 4.76
N ALA A 163 -21.35 -10.20 5.10
CA ALA A 163 -20.88 -10.10 6.48
C ALA A 163 -21.12 -8.70 7.09
N LYS A 164 -21.07 -7.64 6.27
CA LYS A 164 -21.38 -6.26 6.72
C LYS A 164 -22.89 -6.02 6.94
N VAL A 165 -23.73 -6.57 6.08
CA VAL A 165 -25.18 -6.45 6.19
C VAL A 165 -25.70 -7.23 7.40
N LEU A 166 -25.19 -8.42 7.63
CA LEU A 166 -25.61 -9.30 8.73
C LEU A 166 -25.04 -8.91 10.11
N GLY A 167 -24.01 -8.05 10.17
CA GLY A 167 -23.50 -7.49 11.43
C GLY A 167 -24.45 -6.54 12.15
N LYS A 168 -25.59 -6.18 11.54
CA LYS A 168 -26.65 -5.34 12.13
C LYS A 168 -27.77 -6.17 12.82
N GLU A 169 -27.88 -7.48 12.56
CA GLU A 169 -28.79 -8.38 13.29
C GLU A 169 -28.01 -9.63 13.80
N PRO A 170 -28.34 -10.14 14.99
CA PRO A 170 -27.70 -11.37 15.45
C PRO A 170 -28.07 -12.52 14.51
N PHE A 171 -27.08 -13.10 13.88
CA PHE A 171 -27.12 -14.22 12.91
C PHE A 171 -28.01 -15.40 13.33
N GLY A 172 -28.38 -15.42 14.61
CA GLY A 172 -29.23 -16.47 15.19
C GLY A 172 -30.69 -16.46 14.80
N LYS A 173 -31.23 -15.37 14.23
CA LYS A 173 -32.67 -15.31 13.85
C LYS A 173 -32.93 -15.71 12.40
N VAL A 174 -32.06 -15.31 11.46
CA VAL A 174 -32.25 -15.65 10.04
C VAL A 174 -31.88 -17.10 9.75
N VAL A 175 -30.80 -17.60 10.38
CA VAL A 175 -30.41 -19.01 10.25
C VAL A 175 -31.39 -19.94 10.97
N LYS A 176 -32.06 -19.50 12.08
CA LYS A 176 -33.10 -20.31 12.73
C LYS A 176 -34.37 -20.49 11.89
N VAL A 177 -34.73 -19.52 11.05
CA VAL A 177 -35.93 -19.66 10.21
C VAL A 177 -35.69 -20.61 9.04
N ILE A 178 -34.48 -20.58 8.43
CA ILE A 178 -34.15 -21.47 7.30
C ILE A 178 -33.76 -22.89 7.78
N THR A 179 -33.19 -23.05 8.99
CA THR A 179 -32.76 -24.35 9.46
C THR A 179 -33.81 -25.12 10.27
N GLN A 180 -34.85 -24.48 10.79
CA GLN A 180 -35.93 -25.20 11.52
C GLN A 180 -36.91 -25.90 10.58
N ASP A 181 -37.16 -25.38 9.36
CA ASP A 181 -38.10 -26.00 8.41
C ASP A 181 -37.43 -27.08 7.54
N LEU A 182 -36.11 -27.08 7.38
CA LEU A 182 -35.37 -28.09 6.61
C LEU A 182 -35.01 -29.35 7.42
N HIS A 183 -34.98 -29.29 8.76
CA HIS A 183 -34.48 -30.40 9.56
C HIS A 183 -35.45 -31.55 9.81
N ASN A 184 -36.74 -31.37 9.67
CA ASN A 184 -37.71 -32.42 9.98
C ASN A 184 -38.23 -33.25 8.81
N SER A 185 -37.87 -32.85 7.54
CA SER A 185 -38.34 -33.59 6.36
C SER A 185 -37.24 -34.03 5.39
N ASP A 186 -35.93 -33.76 5.69
CA ASP A 186 -34.83 -34.16 4.85
C ASP A 186 -34.52 -35.64 5.00
N PRO A 187 -34.64 -36.47 3.92
CA PRO A 187 -34.31 -37.88 3.96
C PRO A 187 -32.88 -38.19 4.43
N THR A 188 -31.96 -37.23 4.21
CA THR A 188 -30.57 -37.33 4.64
C THR A 188 -30.43 -37.32 6.16
N TYR A 189 -31.28 -36.54 6.86
CA TYR A 189 -31.32 -36.51 8.32
C TYR A 189 -31.69 -37.87 8.92
N LEU A 190 -32.57 -38.61 8.23
CA LEU A 190 -32.97 -39.96 8.65
C LEU A 190 -31.79 -40.95 8.59
N VAL A 191 -30.90 -40.84 7.62
CA VAL A 191 -29.68 -41.66 7.54
C VAL A 191 -28.69 -41.24 8.61
N PHE A 192 -28.64 -39.97 9.00
CA PHE A 192 -27.84 -39.49 10.12
C PHE A 192 -28.30 -40.01 11.45
N GLN A 193 -29.55 -40.44 11.59
CA GLN A 193 -30.05 -41.03 12.84
C GLN A 193 -29.68 -42.50 12.94
N LYS A 194 -29.47 -43.20 11.78
CA LYS A 194 -29.03 -44.60 11.83
C LYS A 194 -27.61 -44.70 12.35
N ASP A 195 -27.30 -45.72 13.13
CA ASP A 195 -25.94 -46.05 13.55
C ASP A 195 -25.31 -47.17 12.69
N GLN A 196 -26.14 -47.84 11.90
CA GLN A 196 -25.79 -49.01 11.10
C GLN A 196 -26.47 -48.93 9.72
N LEU A 197 -25.78 -49.46 8.68
CA LEU A 197 -26.26 -49.60 7.29
C LEU A 197 -25.97 -51.03 6.84
N GLU A 198 -26.81 -51.58 5.95
CA GLU A 198 -26.54 -52.87 5.37
C GLU A 198 -25.65 -52.77 4.13
N TYR A 199 -24.71 -53.69 3.98
CA TYR A 199 -23.85 -53.77 2.79
C TYR A 199 -24.73 -54.05 1.54
N GLY A 200 -24.60 -53.18 0.52
CA GLY A 200 -25.41 -53.22 -0.71
C GLY A 200 -26.78 -52.56 -0.57
N GLU A 201 -27.16 -52.01 0.61
CA GLU A 201 -28.38 -51.20 0.76
C GLU A 201 -28.32 -50.00 -0.17
N ILE A 202 -29.45 -49.67 -0.81
CA ILE A 202 -29.55 -48.50 -1.68
C ILE A 202 -30.01 -47.29 -0.84
N VAL A 203 -29.24 -46.22 -0.86
CA VAL A 203 -29.61 -44.98 -0.17
C VAL A 203 -30.86 -44.37 -0.83
N PRO A 204 -31.87 -43.94 -0.05
CA PRO A 204 -33.19 -43.53 -0.57
C PRO A 204 -33.25 -42.13 -1.23
N PHE A 205 -32.11 -41.46 -1.44
CA PHE A 205 -32.05 -40.14 -2.06
C PHE A 205 -30.91 -40.08 -3.11
N PRO A 206 -31.01 -39.20 -4.13
CA PRO A 206 -29.97 -38.98 -5.12
C PRO A 206 -28.88 -38.02 -4.66
N GLU A 207 -27.77 -37.95 -5.41
CA GLU A 207 -26.89 -36.78 -5.36
C GLU A 207 -27.65 -35.50 -5.70
N SER A 208 -27.30 -34.40 -5.05
CA SER A 208 -27.92 -33.09 -5.24
C SER A 208 -26.91 -32.01 -4.99
N GLU A 209 -27.33 -30.75 -5.08
CA GLU A 209 -26.47 -29.61 -4.67
C GLU A 209 -26.02 -29.69 -3.20
N PHE A 210 -26.78 -30.39 -2.33
CA PHE A 210 -26.52 -30.56 -0.91
C PHE A 210 -25.96 -31.92 -0.51
N ILE A 211 -25.91 -32.89 -1.44
CA ILE A 211 -25.51 -34.26 -1.15
C ILE A 211 -24.52 -34.76 -2.19
N GLU A 212 -23.41 -35.33 -1.73
CA GLU A 212 -22.39 -35.97 -2.56
C GLU A 212 -22.06 -37.35 -2.07
N PHE A 213 -21.92 -38.32 -2.96
CA PHE A 213 -21.51 -39.71 -2.67
C PHE A 213 -20.09 -39.93 -3.15
N LYS A 214 -19.32 -40.65 -2.37
CA LYS A 214 -17.99 -41.12 -2.74
C LYS A 214 -17.73 -42.50 -2.21
N GLN A 215 -17.27 -43.39 -3.08
CA GLN A 215 -16.82 -44.71 -2.64
C GLN A 215 -15.33 -44.69 -2.24
N PHE A 216 -14.93 -45.63 -1.42
CA PHE A 216 -13.51 -45.83 -1.09
C PHE A 216 -12.79 -46.55 -2.23
N SER A 217 -12.27 -45.80 -3.20
CA SER A 217 -11.67 -46.34 -4.44
C SER A 217 -10.24 -46.85 -4.30
N THR A 218 -9.60 -46.69 -3.14
CA THR A 218 -8.19 -47.09 -2.94
C THR A 218 -8.00 -47.95 -1.69
N LYS A 219 -6.88 -48.70 -1.67
CA LYS A 219 -6.49 -49.47 -0.47
C LYS A 219 -5.98 -48.61 0.65
N ARG A 220 -5.55 -47.34 0.39
CA ARG A 220 -5.01 -46.37 1.37
C ARG A 220 -6.10 -45.41 1.79
N ILE A 221 -7.01 -45.88 2.65
CA ILE A 221 -8.22 -45.12 3.06
C ILE A 221 -7.91 -43.76 3.64
N LEU A 222 -6.97 -43.66 4.57
CA LEU A 222 -6.63 -42.40 5.24
C LEU A 222 -5.97 -41.36 4.28
N GLU A 223 -5.27 -41.80 3.28
CA GLU A 223 -4.71 -40.95 2.24
C GLU A 223 -5.80 -40.46 1.28
N TYR A 224 -6.73 -41.32 0.91
CA TYR A 224 -7.89 -40.97 0.12
C TYR A 224 -8.75 -39.91 0.79
N VAL A 225 -9.08 -40.08 2.06
CA VAL A 225 -9.80 -39.13 2.88
C VAL A 225 -9.08 -37.77 2.94
N LYS A 226 -7.75 -37.77 3.15
CA LYS A 226 -6.93 -36.55 3.16
C LYS A 226 -7.05 -35.76 1.85
N ASN A 227 -7.20 -36.42 0.71
CA ASN A 227 -7.24 -35.76 -0.61
C ASN A 227 -8.65 -35.29 -0.98
N ILE A 228 -9.71 -36.01 -0.58
CA ILE A 228 -11.08 -35.69 -0.94
C ILE A 228 -11.69 -34.62 -0.04
N ILE A 229 -11.51 -34.73 1.27
CA ILE A 229 -12.14 -33.85 2.25
C ILE A 229 -11.90 -32.37 1.95
N PRO A 230 -10.68 -31.89 1.69
CA PRO A 230 -10.45 -30.48 1.44
C PRO A 230 -11.31 -29.91 0.30
N VAL A 231 -11.47 -30.66 -0.77
CA VAL A 231 -12.21 -30.23 -1.95
C VAL A 231 -13.72 -30.13 -1.68
N TYR A 232 -14.32 -31.19 -1.17
CA TYR A 232 -15.78 -31.23 -0.99
C TYR A 232 -16.26 -30.42 0.22
N ILE A 233 -15.52 -30.46 1.32
CA ILE A 233 -15.88 -29.69 2.51
C ILE A 233 -15.79 -28.20 2.23
N THR A 234 -14.76 -27.73 1.51
CA THR A 234 -14.67 -26.31 1.15
C THR A 234 -15.75 -25.92 0.16
N ALA A 235 -16.10 -26.80 -0.80
CA ALA A 235 -17.17 -26.53 -1.73
C ALA A 235 -18.52 -26.34 -1.03
N PHE A 236 -18.87 -27.21 -0.08
CA PHE A 236 -20.08 -27.06 0.73
C PHE A 236 -20.07 -25.84 1.64
N ALA A 237 -18.98 -25.63 2.38
CA ALA A 237 -18.85 -24.48 3.29
C ALA A 237 -18.93 -23.12 2.59
N ASN A 238 -18.40 -23.03 1.38
CA ASN A 238 -18.41 -21.81 0.56
C ASN A 238 -19.77 -21.53 -0.10
N THR A 239 -20.65 -22.54 -0.21
CA THR A 239 -22.01 -22.40 -0.74
C THR A 239 -23.06 -22.48 0.37
N GLU A 240 -24.08 -23.29 0.22
CA GLU A 240 -25.24 -23.39 1.13
C GLU A 240 -25.08 -24.48 2.18
N GLY A 241 -23.91 -25.11 2.28
CA GLY A 241 -23.71 -26.27 3.15
C GLY A 241 -24.10 -27.58 2.47
N GLY A 242 -24.04 -28.68 3.21
CA GLY A 242 -24.47 -29.98 2.68
C GLY A 242 -23.78 -31.17 3.36
N TYR A 243 -23.90 -32.35 2.74
CA TYR A 243 -23.49 -33.63 3.27
C TYR A 243 -22.59 -34.37 2.28
N LEU A 244 -21.41 -34.77 2.76
CA LEU A 244 -20.52 -35.68 2.05
C LEU A 244 -20.65 -37.08 2.64
N CYS A 245 -21.16 -38.05 1.85
CA CYS A 245 -21.29 -39.45 2.23
C CYS A 245 -20.18 -40.27 1.58
N ILE A 246 -19.26 -40.78 2.37
CA ILE A 246 -18.12 -41.60 1.87
C ILE A 246 -18.38 -43.08 2.25
N GLY A 247 -18.27 -43.95 1.28
CA GLY A 247 -18.61 -45.38 1.36
C GLY A 247 -19.88 -45.72 0.62
N VAL A 248 -20.41 -44.80 -0.17
CA VAL A 248 -21.58 -45.01 -1.04
C VAL A 248 -21.10 -44.86 -2.51
N ASP A 249 -21.49 -45.79 -3.37
CA ASP A 249 -21.19 -45.73 -4.80
C ASP A 249 -22.06 -44.67 -5.50
N ASP A 250 -21.43 -43.76 -6.22
CA ASP A 250 -22.08 -42.63 -6.87
C ASP A 250 -23.09 -43.04 -7.96
N ARG A 251 -22.88 -44.17 -8.63
CA ARG A 251 -23.72 -44.65 -9.73
C ARG A 251 -24.88 -45.51 -9.26
N SER A 252 -24.57 -46.53 -8.48
CA SER A 252 -25.58 -47.51 -8.02
C SER A 252 -26.27 -47.08 -6.73
N LYS A 253 -25.77 -46.07 -6.02
CA LYS A 253 -26.20 -45.58 -4.68
C LYS A 253 -26.14 -46.66 -3.62
N LYS A 254 -25.36 -47.73 -3.83
CA LYS A 254 -25.19 -48.82 -2.91
C LYS A 254 -24.19 -48.49 -1.83
N VAL A 255 -24.47 -48.82 -0.59
CA VAL A 255 -23.55 -48.74 0.54
C VAL A 255 -22.50 -49.86 0.37
N LEU A 256 -21.25 -49.47 0.15
CA LEU A 256 -20.12 -50.37 0.01
C LEU A 256 -19.17 -50.30 1.20
N GLY A 257 -19.11 -49.17 1.90
CA GLY A 257 -18.22 -48.93 2.99
C GLY A 257 -16.73 -49.20 2.72
N CYS A 258 -15.91 -49.20 3.75
CA CYS A 258 -14.54 -49.72 3.72
C CYS A 258 -14.40 -50.84 4.74
N ALA A 259 -13.75 -51.95 4.35
CA ALA A 259 -13.57 -53.09 5.24
C ALA A 259 -12.81 -52.73 6.54
N LYS A 260 -13.24 -53.25 7.67
CA LYS A 260 -12.68 -52.95 9.00
C LYS A 260 -11.21 -53.27 9.17
N GLU A 261 -10.68 -54.21 8.35
CA GLU A 261 -9.26 -54.56 8.37
C GLU A 261 -8.37 -53.47 7.73
N LYS A 262 -8.96 -52.54 6.97
CA LYS A 262 -8.20 -51.47 6.29
C LYS A 262 -8.06 -50.19 7.11
N VAL A 263 -8.95 -49.95 8.05
CA VAL A 263 -8.94 -48.71 8.86
C VAL A 263 -9.72 -48.91 10.15
N ASP A 264 -9.19 -48.42 11.26
CA ASP A 264 -9.88 -48.33 12.53
C ASP A 264 -10.87 -47.16 12.56
N ARG A 265 -12.04 -47.33 13.19
CA ARG A 265 -13.13 -46.39 13.30
C ARG A 265 -12.69 -45.02 13.84
N ASP A 266 -11.98 -45.05 14.98
CA ASP A 266 -11.53 -43.83 15.66
C ASP A 266 -10.43 -43.11 14.89
N SER A 267 -9.53 -43.86 14.28
CA SER A 267 -8.50 -43.34 13.39
C SER A 267 -9.08 -42.62 12.16
N LEU A 268 -10.14 -43.19 11.58
CA LEU A 268 -10.86 -42.60 10.44
C LEU A 268 -11.51 -41.28 10.87
N LYS A 269 -12.24 -41.29 12.00
CA LYS A 269 -12.91 -40.08 12.55
C LYS A 269 -11.90 -38.98 12.87
N LYS A 270 -10.86 -39.30 13.64
CA LYS A 270 -9.79 -38.35 13.98
C LYS A 270 -9.09 -37.79 12.73
N LYS A 271 -8.88 -38.62 11.71
CA LYS A 271 -8.25 -38.16 10.44
C LYS A 271 -9.13 -37.16 9.70
N ILE A 272 -10.44 -37.40 9.63
CA ILE A 272 -11.42 -36.51 9.00
C ILE A 272 -11.42 -35.17 9.74
N GLU A 273 -11.65 -35.19 11.06
CA GLU A 273 -11.72 -33.99 11.90
C GLU A 273 -10.42 -33.16 11.82
N ASN A 274 -9.27 -33.81 11.98
CA ASN A 274 -7.96 -33.14 11.85
C ASN A 274 -7.71 -32.56 10.46
N THR A 275 -8.25 -33.16 9.41
CA THR A 275 -8.13 -32.61 8.06
C THR A 275 -8.98 -31.37 7.89
N ILE A 276 -10.21 -31.37 8.42
CA ILE A 276 -11.12 -30.21 8.35
C ILE A 276 -10.60 -29.04 9.19
N TYR A 277 -10.14 -29.26 10.42
CA TYR A 277 -9.60 -28.21 11.28
C TYR A 277 -8.36 -27.52 10.74
N LYS A 278 -7.60 -28.17 9.86
CA LYS A 278 -6.40 -27.62 9.23
C LYS A 278 -6.66 -26.83 7.94
N LEU A 279 -7.91 -26.75 7.49
CA LEU A 279 -8.24 -26.01 6.28
C LEU A 279 -8.01 -24.51 6.49
N PRO A 280 -7.28 -23.83 5.58
CA PRO A 280 -7.08 -22.40 5.67
C PRO A 280 -8.42 -21.67 5.52
N CYS A 281 -8.65 -20.66 6.36
CA CYS A 281 -9.87 -19.86 6.29
C CYS A 281 -9.58 -18.37 6.47
N VAL A 282 -10.49 -17.55 5.92
CA VAL A 282 -10.49 -16.08 6.08
C VAL A 282 -11.89 -15.64 6.51
N HIS A 283 -11.96 -14.92 7.63
CA HIS A 283 -13.20 -14.37 8.16
C HIS A 283 -13.44 -12.95 7.67
N PHE A 284 -14.70 -12.64 7.38
CA PHE A 284 -15.15 -11.27 7.10
C PHE A 284 -16.05 -10.73 8.23
N CYS A 285 -16.36 -11.54 9.22
CA CYS A 285 -17.14 -11.17 10.41
C CYS A 285 -16.23 -11.04 11.64
N GLN A 286 -16.70 -10.30 12.65
CA GLN A 286 -15.95 -10.11 13.91
C GLN A 286 -15.89 -11.37 14.80
N SER A 287 -16.76 -12.36 14.57
CA SER A 287 -16.97 -13.49 15.49
C SER A 287 -15.93 -14.60 15.38
N GLN A 288 -15.05 -14.61 14.38
CA GLN A 288 -14.00 -15.62 14.14
C GLN A 288 -14.43 -17.07 14.45
N ARG A 289 -15.65 -17.43 14.09
CA ARG A 289 -16.20 -18.76 14.40
C ARG A 289 -15.48 -19.82 13.58
N GLN A 290 -15.15 -20.93 14.21
CA GLN A 290 -14.65 -22.11 13.50
C GLN A 290 -15.73 -22.66 12.55
N ILE A 291 -15.30 -23.46 11.55
CA ILE A 291 -16.23 -24.17 10.67
C ILE A 291 -17.15 -25.07 11.50
N ASP A 292 -18.44 -25.00 11.25
CA ASP A 292 -19.46 -25.84 11.90
C ASP A 292 -19.70 -27.09 11.04
N PHE A 293 -19.29 -28.23 11.56
CA PHE A 293 -19.43 -29.52 10.89
C PHE A 293 -19.72 -30.64 11.86
N THR A 294 -20.29 -31.72 11.36
CA THR A 294 -20.56 -32.96 12.11
C THR A 294 -19.94 -34.15 11.35
N VAL A 295 -19.35 -35.11 12.09
CA VAL A 295 -18.81 -36.33 11.51
C VAL A 295 -19.46 -37.50 12.20
N LYS A 296 -20.11 -38.33 11.40
CA LYS A 296 -20.70 -39.61 11.90
C LYS A 296 -20.09 -40.77 11.10
N ILE A 297 -19.54 -41.72 11.83
CA ILE A 297 -19.09 -42.99 11.28
C ILE A 297 -20.20 -44.02 11.53
N LEU A 298 -20.63 -44.66 10.43
CA LEU A 298 -21.70 -45.67 10.43
C LEU A 298 -21.09 -47.04 10.23
N ASP A 299 -21.55 -48.02 11.02
CA ASP A 299 -21.16 -49.39 10.87
C ASP A 299 -21.87 -50.00 9.64
N VAL A 300 -21.14 -50.66 8.77
CA VAL A 300 -21.69 -51.38 7.64
C VAL A 300 -21.71 -52.85 7.95
N LEU A 301 -22.90 -53.45 7.97
CA LEU A 301 -23.12 -54.83 8.32
C LEU A 301 -23.27 -55.65 7.02
N ALA A 302 -22.76 -56.87 7.01
CA ALA A 302 -22.99 -57.85 5.96
C ALA A 302 -23.52 -59.14 6.60
N GLY A 303 -24.79 -59.41 6.38
CA GLY A 303 -25.43 -60.58 7.03
C GLY A 303 -25.46 -60.56 8.55
N GLY A 304 -25.51 -59.34 9.16
CA GLY A 304 -25.56 -59.17 10.60
C GLY A 304 -24.18 -59.04 11.30
N GLU A 305 -23.07 -59.24 10.54
CA GLU A 305 -21.71 -59.07 11.04
C GLU A 305 -21.10 -57.73 10.54
N LEU A 306 -20.24 -57.11 11.37
CA LEU A 306 -19.55 -55.91 11.03
C LEU A 306 -18.56 -56.15 9.89
N TYR A 307 -18.90 -55.65 8.71
CA TYR A 307 -18.06 -55.65 7.52
C TYR A 307 -17.04 -54.50 7.54
N GLY A 308 -17.50 -53.31 7.87
CA GLY A 308 -16.64 -52.14 7.83
C GLY A 308 -17.37 -50.82 8.19
N TYR A 309 -16.92 -49.70 7.60
CA TYR A 309 -17.39 -48.38 7.97
C TYR A 309 -17.78 -47.55 6.74
N ALA A 310 -18.80 -46.74 6.86
CA ALA A 310 -19.12 -45.59 6.01
C ALA A 310 -19.11 -44.32 6.88
N CYS A 311 -18.93 -43.17 6.25
CA CYS A 311 -18.95 -41.94 7.00
C CYS A 311 -19.82 -40.87 6.32
N VAL A 312 -20.49 -40.06 7.13
CA VAL A 312 -21.30 -38.93 6.70
C VAL A 312 -20.78 -37.69 7.39
N ILE A 313 -20.45 -36.66 6.58
CA ILE A 313 -19.92 -35.40 7.08
C ILE A 313 -20.90 -34.30 6.69
N GLY A 314 -21.56 -33.71 7.70
CA GLY A 314 -22.45 -32.55 7.49
C GLY A 314 -21.66 -31.27 7.69
N VAL A 315 -21.83 -30.31 6.79
CA VAL A 315 -21.14 -29.02 6.81
C VAL A 315 -22.13 -27.89 6.68
N LYS A 316 -22.04 -26.88 7.55
CA LYS A 316 -22.85 -25.67 7.43
C LYS A 316 -22.16 -24.59 6.60
N PRO A 317 -22.92 -23.63 6.02
CA PRO A 317 -22.35 -22.50 5.32
C PRO A 317 -21.38 -21.73 6.22
N PHE A 318 -20.21 -21.35 5.66
CA PHE A 318 -19.19 -20.62 6.40
C PHE A 318 -19.35 -19.10 6.22
N CYS A 319 -19.15 -18.35 7.29
CA CYS A 319 -19.30 -16.88 7.29
C CYS A 319 -18.26 -16.13 6.45
N GLY A 320 -17.14 -16.77 6.12
CA GLY A 320 -16.05 -16.24 5.32
C GLY A 320 -15.75 -17.11 4.11
N ALA A 321 -14.47 -17.29 3.80
CA ALA A 321 -13.98 -18.16 2.76
C ALA A 321 -13.13 -19.29 3.33
N LEU A 322 -13.41 -20.53 2.94
CA LEU A 322 -12.67 -21.70 3.31
C LEU A 322 -11.90 -22.23 2.09
N PHE A 323 -10.63 -22.53 2.27
CA PHE A 323 -9.72 -22.96 1.22
C PHE A 323 -9.35 -24.44 1.39
N SER A 324 -9.20 -25.17 0.29
CA SER A 324 -8.74 -26.56 0.35
C SER A 324 -7.26 -26.66 0.75
N GLU A 325 -6.48 -25.68 0.37
CA GLU A 325 -5.07 -25.50 0.71
C GLU A 325 -4.72 -24.01 0.56
N THR A 326 -3.50 -23.62 0.92
CA THR A 326 -2.99 -22.27 0.65
C THR A 326 -2.95 -22.02 -0.87
N PRO A 327 -3.52 -20.91 -1.38
CA PRO A 327 -3.52 -20.59 -2.80
C PRO A 327 -2.13 -20.66 -3.44
N CYS A 328 -2.07 -21.14 -4.67
CA CYS A 328 -0.81 -21.29 -5.41
C CYS A 328 -0.45 -19.97 -6.09
N SER A 329 0.11 -19.06 -5.32
CA SER A 329 0.61 -17.78 -5.81
C SER A 329 1.91 -17.42 -5.10
N TRP A 330 2.88 -16.87 -5.84
CA TRP A 330 4.21 -16.52 -5.33
C TRP A 330 4.54 -15.07 -5.65
N MET A 331 5.41 -14.50 -4.83
CA MET A 331 6.06 -13.21 -5.11
C MET A 331 7.47 -13.22 -4.55
N VAL A 332 8.29 -12.27 -4.99
CA VAL A 332 9.64 -12.06 -4.44
C VAL A 332 9.54 -11.09 -3.27
N LYS A 333 10.00 -11.51 -2.10
CA LYS A 333 10.14 -10.70 -0.89
C LYS A 333 11.57 -10.85 -0.38
N ASP A 334 12.23 -9.75 -0.08
CA ASP A 334 13.59 -9.74 0.47
C ASP A 334 14.57 -10.67 -0.27
N LYS A 335 14.55 -10.63 -1.61
CA LYS A 335 15.36 -11.48 -2.51
C LYS A 335 15.06 -12.98 -2.43
N HIS A 336 13.92 -13.38 -1.88
CA HIS A 336 13.47 -14.76 -1.82
C HIS A 336 12.11 -14.93 -2.49
N ILE A 337 11.91 -16.07 -3.13
CA ILE A 337 10.61 -16.44 -3.71
C ILE A 337 9.75 -17.03 -2.60
N CYS A 338 8.70 -16.31 -2.22
CA CYS A 338 7.80 -16.69 -1.14
C CYS A 338 6.42 -17.03 -1.70
N LYS A 339 5.85 -18.16 -1.24
CA LYS A 339 4.44 -18.47 -1.45
C LYS A 339 3.59 -17.54 -0.57
N LEU A 340 2.56 -16.93 -1.13
CA LEU A 340 1.66 -16.07 -0.37
C LEU A 340 0.86 -16.89 0.63
N THR A 341 0.70 -16.35 1.82
CA THR A 341 -0.27 -16.89 2.80
C THR A 341 -1.70 -16.66 2.31
N THR A 342 -2.65 -17.44 2.77
CA THR A 342 -4.07 -17.28 2.41
C THR A 342 -4.58 -15.87 2.70
N GLN A 343 -4.17 -15.27 3.83
CA GLN A 343 -4.57 -13.93 4.23
C GLN A 343 -3.99 -12.86 3.28
N GLU A 344 -2.69 -12.96 2.94
CA GLU A 344 -2.05 -12.05 1.99
C GLU A 344 -2.69 -12.17 0.61
N TRP A 345 -2.94 -13.39 0.15
CA TRP A 345 -3.57 -13.64 -1.14
C TRP A 345 -4.97 -13.02 -1.22
N VAL A 346 -5.82 -13.24 -0.21
CA VAL A 346 -7.17 -12.64 -0.15
C VAL A 346 -7.09 -11.12 -0.13
N SER A 347 -6.17 -10.56 0.67
CA SER A 347 -5.94 -9.12 0.71
C SER A 347 -5.60 -8.57 -0.68
N MET A 348 -4.67 -9.20 -1.38
CA MET A 348 -4.22 -8.76 -2.71
C MET A 348 -5.23 -8.99 -3.82
N VAL A 349 -5.99 -10.10 -3.79
CA VAL A 349 -7.07 -10.35 -4.76
C VAL A 349 -8.22 -9.37 -4.59
N MET A 350 -8.55 -9.01 -3.35
CA MET A 350 -9.61 -8.06 -3.06
C MET A 350 -9.17 -6.60 -3.22
N ASP A 351 -7.88 -6.37 -3.33
CA ASP A 351 -7.27 -5.08 -3.59
C ASP A 351 -7.32 -4.82 -5.10
N THR A 352 -8.46 -4.36 -5.57
CA THR A 352 -8.65 -3.95 -6.97
C THR A 352 -8.00 -2.60 -7.21
N ASP A 353 -7.44 -2.40 -8.42
CA ASP A 353 -7.08 -1.06 -8.85
C ASP A 353 -8.33 -0.18 -8.73
N PRO A 354 -8.20 1.01 -8.13
CA PRO A 354 -9.33 1.89 -8.02
C PRO A 354 -9.82 2.24 -9.43
N ASP A 355 -11.05 1.86 -9.75
CA ASP A 355 -11.74 2.39 -10.92
C ASP A 355 -11.97 3.88 -10.64
N PHE A 356 -11.19 4.72 -11.31
CA PHE A 356 -11.17 6.17 -11.09
C PHE A 356 -12.53 6.83 -11.35
N THR A 357 -13.35 6.28 -12.23
CA THR A 357 -14.70 6.76 -12.49
C THR A 357 -15.68 6.41 -11.37
N TRP A 358 -15.46 5.30 -10.68
CA TRP A 358 -16.32 4.80 -9.62
C TRP A 358 -15.86 5.26 -8.22
N LEU A 359 -14.56 5.37 -8.02
CA LEU A 359 -13.96 5.91 -6.79
C LEU A 359 -14.38 7.36 -6.54
N CYS A 360 -14.68 8.12 -7.59
CA CYS A 360 -15.16 9.51 -7.43
C CYS A 360 -16.52 9.60 -6.76
N LYS A 361 -17.42 8.63 -6.97
CA LYS A 361 -18.76 8.63 -6.34
C LYS A 361 -18.78 7.78 -5.06
N ASP A 362 -18.04 6.70 -5.01
CA ASP A 362 -18.08 5.75 -3.89
C ASP A 362 -16.96 5.99 -2.87
N PHE A 363 -15.87 6.65 -3.27
CA PHE A 363 -14.79 7.07 -2.37
C PHE A 363 -15.30 8.13 -1.38
N GLU A 364 -16.16 9.02 -1.83
CA GLU A 364 -16.84 9.97 -0.93
C GLU A 364 -17.84 9.26 0.02
N SER A 365 -18.41 8.13 -0.39
CA SER A 365 -19.33 7.35 0.45
C SER A 365 -18.67 6.17 1.18
N GLN A 366 -17.55 5.62 0.69
CA GLN A 366 -16.89 4.42 1.24
C GLN A 366 -15.59 4.70 2.02
N LEU A 367 -15.04 5.91 1.98
CA LEU A 367 -13.93 6.33 2.85
C LEU A 367 -14.23 6.14 4.33
N SER A 368 -15.50 6.06 4.67
CA SER A 368 -16.01 5.92 6.03
C SER A 368 -16.23 4.47 6.49
N LEU A 369 -16.05 3.44 5.65
CA LEU A 369 -16.57 2.10 5.96
C LEU A 369 -15.56 0.96 6.03
N SER A 370 -14.29 1.14 5.70
CA SER A 370 -13.39 0.00 5.66
C SER A 370 -12.47 -0.11 6.87
N SER A 371 -12.91 -0.84 7.88
CA SER A 371 -12.04 -1.55 8.83
C SER A 371 -11.43 -2.81 8.17
N GLY A 372 -11.07 -2.73 6.89
CA GLY A 372 -10.36 -3.79 6.18
C GLY A 372 -8.86 -3.71 6.44
N PRO A 373 -8.11 -4.79 6.21
CA PRO A 373 -6.65 -4.74 6.24
C PRO A 373 -6.16 -3.67 5.25
N PRO A 374 -5.00 -3.01 5.52
CA PRO A 374 -4.45 -2.00 4.64
C PRO A 374 -4.26 -2.57 3.24
N LEU A 375 -4.57 -1.76 2.22
CA LEU A 375 -4.34 -2.14 0.84
C LEU A 375 -2.85 -2.41 0.60
N SER A 376 -2.53 -3.45 -0.14
CA SER A 376 -1.15 -3.83 -0.45
C SER A 376 -0.46 -2.84 -1.40
N ARG A 377 -1.24 -2.05 -2.14
CA ARG A 377 -0.75 -0.97 -3.01
C ARG A 377 -1.36 0.37 -2.61
N PRO A 378 -0.62 1.48 -2.81
CA PRO A 378 -1.10 2.79 -2.46
C PRO A 378 -2.30 3.20 -3.32
N VAL A 379 -3.26 3.84 -2.69
CA VAL A 379 -4.37 4.52 -3.34
C VAL A 379 -4.01 5.99 -3.49
N TYR A 380 -4.08 6.50 -4.71
CA TYR A 380 -3.81 7.92 -4.95
C TYR A 380 -5.05 8.75 -4.68
N SER A 381 -4.87 9.90 -4.03
CA SER A 381 -5.94 10.87 -3.96
C SER A 381 -6.25 11.39 -5.37
N LYS A 382 -7.52 11.64 -5.66
CA LYS A 382 -7.96 12.22 -6.94
C LYS A 382 -7.18 13.50 -7.29
N LYS A 383 -6.95 14.36 -6.30
CA LYS A 383 -6.12 15.58 -6.42
C LYS A 383 -4.69 15.31 -6.88
N GLY A 384 -4.06 14.22 -6.43
CA GLY A 384 -2.71 13.86 -6.82
C GLY A 384 -2.60 13.45 -8.28
N LEU A 385 -3.55 12.66 -8.77
CA LEU A 385 -3.50 12.09 -10.12
C LEU A 385 -3.89 13.06 -11.22
N GLU A 386 -4.80 13.99 -10.96
CA GLU A 386 -5.19 15.01 -11.92
C GLU A 386 -4.01 15.92 -12.32
N HIS A 387 -3.13 16.24 -11.38
CA HIS A 387 -1.97 17.09 -11.61
C HIS A 387 -0.69 16.36 -12.06
N LYS A 388 -0.71 15.04 -12.13
CA LYS A 388 0.47 14.25 -12.50
C LYS A 388 1.01 14.61 -13.89
N LYS A 389 0.13 14.87 -14.86
CA LYS A 389 0.48 15.27 -16.22
C LYS A 389 1.06 16.69 -16.25
N ASP A 390 0.44 17.61 -15.53
CA ASP A 390 0.90 18.99 -15.44
C ASP A 390 2.26 19.06 -14.73
N LEU A 391 2.44 18.31 -13.64
CA LEU A 391 3.71 18.18 -12.93
C LEU A 391 4.79 17.55 -13.82
N GLN A 392 4.46 16.55 -14.62
CA GLN A 392 5.40 15.97 -15.57
C GLN A 392 5.83 17.00 -16.63
N GLN A 393 4.89 17.74 -17.21
CA GLN A 393 5.20 18.77 -18.19
C GLN A 393 6.02 19.93 -17.61
N LEU A 394 5.77 20.27 -16.34
CA LEU A 394 6.51 21.32 -15.65
C LEU A 394 7.94 20.89 -15.28
N LEU A 395 8.08 19.69 -14.70
CA LEU A 395 9.38 19.23 -14.18
C LEU A 395 10.21 18.50 -15.23
N PHE A 396 9.57 17.74 -16.09
CA PHE A 396 10.19 16.87 -17.10
C PHE A 396 9.53 17.07 -18.48
N PRO A 397 9.64 18.25 -19.09
CA PRO A 397 9.05 18.50 -20.40
C PRO A 397 9.74 17.67 -21.49
N VAL A 398 8.94 17.04 -22.35
CA VAL A 398 9.44 16.32 -23.54
C VAL A 398 9.24 17.22 -24.77
N LEU A 399 10.34 17.63 -25.41
CA LEU A 399 10.28 18.42 -26.65
C LEU A 399 10.60 17.54 -27.84
N PRO A 400 9.80 17.62 -28.93
CA PRO A 400 10.07 16.88 -30.16
C PRO A 400 11.43 17.21 -30.75
N GLY A 401 12.18 16.20 -31.14
CA GLY A 401 13.47 16.35 -31.83
C GLY A 401 14.59 17.00 -30.99
N ARG A 402 14.45 17.06 -29.68
CA ARG A 402 15.48 17.62 -28.78
C ARG A 402 15.68 16.74 -27.55
N LEU A 403 16.93 16.68 -27.10
CA LEU A 403 17.30 16.14 -25.82
C LEU A 403 17.51 17.29 -24.82
N GLN A 404 16.88 17.21 -23.66
CA GLN A 404 16.94 18.23 -22.61
C GLN A 404 17.60 17.71 -21.36
N CYS A 405 18.41 18.55 -20.71
CA CYS A 405 18.93 18.29 -19.36
C CYS A 405 18.08 19.04 -18.33
N THR A 406 17.67 18.37 -17.28
CA THR A 406 16.87 18.93 -16.18
C THR A 406 17.35 18.41 -14.82
N PRO A 407 17.35 19.21 -13.73
CA PRO A 407 17.14 20.66 -13.69
C PRO A 407 18.33 21.44 -14.25
N LYS A 408 18.05 22.49 -15.01
CA LYS A 408 19.11 23.33 -15.62
C LYS A 408 20.03 24.01 -14.58
N SER A 409 19.47 24.36 -13.42
CA SER A 409 20.24 24.95 -12.31
C SER A 409 21.27 23.97 -11.75
N LEU A 410 20.87 22.71 -11.56
CA LEU A 410 21.78 21.66 -11.08
C LEU A 410 22.84 21.32 -12.13
N TRP A 411 22.48 21.27 -13.42
CA TRP A 411 23.43 21.07 -14.51
C TRP A 411 24.55 22.12 -14.48
N LYS A 412 24.18 23.40 -14.47
CA LYS A 412 25.16 24.51 -14.42
C LYS A 412 26.03 24.44 -13.17
N GLU A 413 25.45 24.14 -12.04
CA GLU A 413 26.20 24.01 -10.76
C GLU A 413 27.21 22.87 -10.82
N LEU A 414 26.79 21.69 -11.29
CA LEU A 414 27.67 20.52 -11.36
C LEU A 414 28.81 20.70 -12.34
N CYS A 415 28.56 21.25 -13.54
CA CYS A 415 29.58 21.54 -14.52
C CYS A 415 30.58 22.63 -14.06
N SER A 416 30.09 23.63 -13.31
CA SER A 416 30.99 24.63 -12.73
C SER A 416 31.91 24.12 -11.62
N GLN A 417 31.53 23.04 -10.97
CA GLN A 417 32.28 22.43 -9.85
C GLN A 417 33.19 21.27 -10.29
N ASN A 418 32.95 20.69 -11.45
CA ASN A 418 33.64 19.50 -11.95
C ASN A 418 34.03 19.70 -13.38
N GLU A 419 35.28 20.08 -13.60
CA GLU A 419 35.87 20.25 -14.92
C GLU A 419 35.81 18.95 -15.74
N GLY A 420 35.46 19.00 -17.02
CA GLY A 420 35.30 17.83 -17.89
C GLY A 420 33.96 17.07 -17.76
N LEU A 421 33.09 17.44 -16.81
CA LEU A 421 31.82 16.73 -16.61
C LEU A 421 30.85 16.97 -17.80
N GLU A 422 30.86 18.17 -18.34
CA GLU A 422 29.98 18.50 -19.46
C GLU A 422 30.35 17.72 -20.72
N GLU A 423 31.65 17.64 -21.05
CA GLU A 423 32.16 16.86 -22.16
C GLU A 423 31.87 15.37 -22.01
N LEU A 424 32.11 14.83 -20.79
CA LEU A 424 31.87 13.41 -20.48
C LEU A 424 30.41 13.02 -20.70
N ILE A 425 29.47 13.81 -20.18
CA ILE A 425 28.04 13.53 -20.34
C ILE A 425 27.59 13.76 -21.79
N ASN A 426 28.08 14.83 -22.45
CA ASN A 426 27.71 15.13 -23.85
C ASN A 426 28.12 13.99 -24.78
N MET A 427 29.28 13.37 -24.60
CA MET A 427 29.69 12.18 -25.36
C MET A 427 28.69 11.01 -25.21
N GLN A 428 28.12 10.83 -24.03
CA GLN A 428 27.16 9.73 -23.77
C GLN A 428 25.78 10.00 -24.39
N ILE A 429 25.37 11.27 -24.46
CA ILE A 429 24.03 11.62 -24.94
C ILE A 429 24.00 11.95 -26.43
N TYR A 430 25.17 12.16 -27.04
CA TYR A 430 25.32 12.51 -28.48
C TYR A 430 24.57 11.57 -29.44
N PRO A 431 24.50 10.24 -29.21
CA PRO A 431 23.78 9.32 -30.10
C PRO A 431 22.25 9.50 -30.09
N PHE A 432 21.69 10.26 -29.15
CA PHE A 432 20.25 10.36 -28.95
C PHE A 432 19.70 11.68 -29.46
N SER A 433 18.73 11.61 -30.35
CA SER A 433 18.13 12.79 -31.00
C SER A 433 17.01 13.44 -30.21
N GLN A 434 16.31 12.65 -29.37
CA GLN A 434 15.16 13.10 -28.59
C GLN A 434 15.11 12.39 -27.24
N GLY A 435 14.82 13.15 -26.18
CA GLY A 435 14.70 12.59 -24.84
C GLY A 435 14.90 13.63 -23.74
N ILE A 436 15.08 13.13 -22.55
CA ILE A 436 15.37 13.91 -21.35
C ILE A 436 16.45 13.24 -20.53
N LEU A 437 17.42 14.05 -20.08
CA LEU A 437 18.42 13.65 -19.09
C LEU A 437 18.07 14.31 -17.77
N ILE A 438 17.74 13.50 -16.78
CA ILE A 438 17.32 13.93 -15.45
C ILE A 438 18.48 13.74 -14.48
N LEU A 439 19.00 14.86 -14.00
CA LEU A 439 20.14 14.90 -13.08
C LEU A 439 19.69 14.86 -11.63
N SER A 440 20.39 14.13 -10.81
CA SER A 440 20.29 14.15 -9.36
C SER A 440 21.70 14.13 -8.74
N ARG A 441 21.86 14.71 -7.58
CA ARG A 441 23.11 14.56 -6.80
C ARG A 441 23.29 13.12 -6.35
N SER A 442 22.18 12.44 -6.03
CA SER A 442 22.13 11.02 -5.73
C SER A 442 20.72 10.49 -5.96
N TRP A 443 20.56 9.70 -7.00
CA TRP A 443 19.31 8.98 -7.23
C TRP A 443 19.02 8.00 -6.10
N ALA A 444 20.04 7.44 -5.46
CA ALA A 444 19.84 6.58 -4.29
C ALA A 444 19.08 7.32 -3.18
N VAL A 445 19.48 8.54 -2.83
CA VAL A 445 18.80 9.36 -1.81
C VAL A 445 17.38 9.71 -2.23
N ASP A 446 17.16 10.08 -3.48
CA ASP A 446 15.83 10.40 -4.02
C ASP A 446 14.89 9.17 -4.03
N LEU A 447 15.48 7.99 -4.07
CA LEU A 447 14.77 6.70 -3.96
C LEU A 447 14.73 6.14 -2.52
N ASN A 448 15.07 6.93 -1.51
CA ASN A 448 15.14 6.53 -0.10
C ASN A 448 16.17 5.42 0.20
N LEU A 449 17.27 5.40 -0.54
CA LEU A 449 18.46 4.61 -0.24
C LEU A 449 19.54 5.49 0.38
N LYS A 450 20.58 4.86 0.94
CA LYS A 450 21.74 5.57 1.49
C LYS A 450 22.61 6.16 0.38
N GLU A 451 23.12 7.37 0.60
CA GLU A 451 24.06 8.04 -0.31
C GLU A 451 25.42 7.33 -0.35
N LYS A 452 26.11 7.38 -1.48
CA LYS A 452 27.52 7.00 -1.61
C LYS A 452 28.36 8.25 -1.84
N GLN A 453 29.30 8.51 -0.94
CA GLN A 453 30.07 9.79 -0.95
C GLN A 453 30.97 9.96 -2.17
N ALA A 454 31.41 8.87 -2.81
CA ALA A 454 32.27 8.92 -4.00
C ALA A 454 31.54 9.42 -5.26
N VAL A 455 30.20 9.39 -5.25
CA VAL A 455 29.37 9.78 -6.38
C VAL A 455 29.31 11.32 -6.50
N ILE A 456 29.67 11.86 -7.67
CA ILE A 456 29.54 13.28 -8.00
C ILE A 456 28.05 13.59 -8.27
N CYS A 457 27.44 12.81 -9.13
CA CYS A 457 26.02 12.87 -9.46
C CYS A 457 25.58 11.60 -10.19
N ASP A 458 24.29 11.40 -10.26
CA ASP A 458 23.64 10.40 -11.10
C ASP A 458 22.79 11.11 -12.17
N ALA A 459 22.71 10.53 -13.37
CA ALA A 459 21.93 11.04 -14.48
C ALA A 459 21.08 9.95 -15.12
N LEU A 460 19.75 10.12 -15.12
CA LEU A 460 18.81 9.19 -15.75
C LEU A 460 18.46 9.70 -17.15
N LEU A 461 18.87 8.97 -18.17
CA LEU A 461 18.51 9.22 -19.55
C LEU A 461 17.27 8.43 -19.94
N ILE A 462 16.24 9.14 -20.41
CA ILE A 462 15.03 8.57 -21.00
C ILE A 462 14.98 9.11 -22.44
N ALA A 463 15.34 8.27 -23.42
CA ALA A 463 15.50 8.69 -24.80
C ALA A 463 14.76 7.77 -25.76
N TRP A 464 14.40 8.33 -26.93
CA TRP A 464 13.79 7.59 -28.02
C TRP A 464 14.69 6.46 -28.51
N ASN A 465 14.10 5.33 -28.85
CA ASN A 465 14.74 4.11 -29.33
C ASN A 465 15.86 3.58 -28.40
N SER A 466 15.69 3.78 -27.10
CA SER A 466 16.59 3.30 -26.06
C SER A 466 15.79 2.84 -24.84
N PRO A 467 16.25 1.84 -24.08
CA PRO A 467 15.78 1.67 -22.71
C PRO A 467 16.29 2.83 -21.84
N PRO A 468 15.66 3.12 -20.70
CA PRO A 468 16.20 4.05 -19.70
C PRO A 468 17.62 3.66 -19.27
N ILE A 469 18.52 4.65 -19.20
CA ILE A 469 19.93 4.45 -18.81
C ILE A 469 20.21 5.31 -17.57
N LEU A 470 20.71 4.70 -16.53
CA LEU A 470 21.20 5.38 -15.33
C LEU A 470 22.73 5.48 -15.39
N TYR A 471 23.23 6.69 -15.54
CA TYR A 471 24.63 6.99 -15.43
C TYR A 471 24.96 7.37 -14.00
N THR A 472 25.96 6.74 -13.40
CA THR A 472 26.56 7.15 -12.14
C THR A 472 27.95 7.70 -12.42
N ILE A 473 28.17 8.96 -12.06
CA ILE A 473 29.41 9.69 -12.32
C ILE A 473 30.24 9.75 -11.04
N LEU A 474 31.44 9.22 -11.11
CA LEU A 474 32.40 9.15 -10.01
C LEU A 474 33.64 9.99 -10.34
N ARG A 475 34.34 10.40 -9.30
CA ARG A 475 35.62 11.09 -9.46
C ARG A 475 36.75 10.11 -9.75
N GLU A 476 36.78 9.01 -9.02
CA GLU A 476 37.76 7.94 -9.11
C GLU A 476 37.07 6.58 -9.01
N GLN A 477 37.78 5.50 -9.37
CA GLN A 477 37.28 4.13 -9.25
C GLN A 477 37.05 3.76 -7.78
N ASP A 478 35.94 3.07 -7.50
CA ASP A 478 35.56 2.61 -6.18
C ASP A 478 35.12 1.14 -6.25
N ALA A 479 35.59 0.32 -5.32
CA ALA A 479 35.34 -1.12 -5.31
C ALA A 479 33.84 -1.52 -5.31
N ASP A 480 32.95 -0.65 -4.75
CA ASP A 480 31.52 -0.93 -4.60
C ASP A 480 30.63 -0.14 -5.61
N GLU A 481 31.24 0.48 -6.60
CA GLU A 481 30.51 1.34 -7.56
C GLU A 481 29.42 0.59 -8.33
N GLN A 482 29.73 -0.62 -8.77
CA GLN A 482 28.79 -1.46 -9.50
C GLN A 482 27.59 -1.88 -8.64
N SER A 483 27.83 -2.20 -7.37
CA SER A 483 26.79 -2.56 -6.40
C SER A 483 25.83 -1.40 -6.14
N TYR A 484 26.35 -0.18 -6.00
CA TYR A 484 25.55 1.03 -5.83
C TYR A 484 24.66 1.28 -7.07
N CYS A 485 25.26 1.27 -8.24
CA CYS A 485 24.58 1.53 -9.50
C CYS A 485 23.46 0.52 -9.76
N THR A 486 23.75 -0.75 -9.58
CA THR A 486 22.82 -1.87 -9.73
C THR A 486 21.65 -1.76 -8.74
N SER A 487 21.94 -1.50 -7.46
CA SER A 487 20.91 -1.36 -6.41
C SER A 487 20.00 -0.15 -6.66
N THR A 488 20.58 0.97 -7.11
CA THR A 488 19.83 2.19 -7.44
C THR A 488 18.90 1.98 -8.63
N ALA A 489 19.42 1.38 -9.71
CA ALA A 489 18.63 1.08 -10.91
C ALA A 489 17.52 0.05 -10.63
N PHE A 490 17.84 -0.99 -9.87
CA PHE A 490 16.86 -1.98 -9.41
C PHE A 490 15.71 -1.32 -8.63
N THR A 491 16.05 -0.47 -7.65
CA THR A 491 15.06 0.23 -6.83
C THR A 491 14.22 1.20 -7.67
N LEU A 492 14.86 1.92 -8.61
CA LEU A 492 14.17 2.81 -9.53
C LEU A 492 13.14 2.04 -10.37
N LYS A 493 13.55 0.94 -11.01
CA LYS A 493 12.66 0.09 -11.82
C LYS A 493 11.49 -0.43 -10.99
N GLN A 494 11.76 -0.98 -9.80
CA GLN A 494 10.72 -1.51 -8.91
C GLN A 494 9.73 -0.42 -8.47
N LYS A 495 10.20 0.78 -8.17
CA LYS A 495 9.33 1.91 -7.80
C LYS A 495 8.52 2.43 -8.99
N LEU A 496 9.09 2.52 -10.18
CA LEU A 496 8.36 2.94 -11.40
C LEU A 496 7.16 2.03 -11.68
N VAL A 497 7.33 0.72 -11.49
CA VAL A 497 6.26 -0.26 -11.73
C VAL A 497 5.30 -0.35 -10.55
N ASN A 498 5.80 -0.60 -9.34
CA ASN A 498 4.96 -0.93 -8.19
C ASN A 498 4.34 0.29 -7.53
N LEU A 499 5.05 1.42 -7.48
CA LEU A 499 4.57 2.67 -6.91
C LEU A 499 4.04 3.60 -8.01
N GLY A 500 4.81 3.83 -9.07
CA GLY A 500 4.46 4.72 -10.18
C GLY A 500 3.38 4.18 -11.11
N GLY A 501 3.06 2.87 -11.03
CA GLY A 501 2.02 2.23 -11.84
C GLY A 501 2.36 2.13 -13.33
N TYR A 502 3.65 2.12 -13.70
CA TYR A 502 4.03 1.96 -15.10
C TYR A 502 3.70 0.55 -15.60
N SER A 503 2.87 0.47 -16.62
CA SER A 503 2.36 -0.80 -17.18
C SER A 503 3.12 -1.28 -18.43
N GLY A 504 4.07 -0.50 -18.95
CA GLY A 504 4.90 -0.87 -20.10
C GLY A 504 6.05 -1.82 -19.73
N ASN A 505 6.73 -2.33 -20.78
CA ASN A 505 8.01 -3.02 -20.57
C ASN A 505 9.07 -2.00 -20.15
N VAL A 506 9.80 -2.26 -19.08
CA VAL A 506 10.85 -1.38 -18.59
C VAL A 506 11.99 -2.15 -17.97
N CYS A 507 13.20 -1.78 -18.35
CA CYS A 507 14.45 -2.10 -17.66
C CYS A 507 15.26 -0.81 -17.51
N VAL A 508 16.17 -0.76 -16.56
CA VAL A 508 17.09 0.36 -16.38
C VAL A 508 18.50 -0.16 -16.55
N ILE A 509 19.16 0.29 -17.61
CA ILE A 509 20.56 -0.06 -17.86
C ILE A 509 21.45 0.83 -17.02
N THR A 510 22.49 0.29 -16.45
CA THR A 510 23.45 1.02 -15.63
C THR A 510 24.75 1.26 -16.39
N LYS A 511 25.31 2.47 -16.26
CA LYS A 511 26.64 2.80 -16.74
C LYS A 511 27.39 3.65 -15.69
N VAL A 512 28.61 3.24 -15.38
CA VAL A 512 29.49 3.99 -14.51
C VAL A 512 30.44 4.81 -15.37
N LEU A 513 30.61 6.08 -15.05
CA LEU A 513 31.51 7.01 -15.73
C LEU A 513 32.49 7.60 -14.73
N HIS A 514 33.75 7.69 -15.12
CA HIS A 514 34.80 8.31 -14.30
C HIS A 514 35.26 9.62 -14.89
N LEU A 515 35.41 10.63 -14.06
CA LEU A 515 35.80 11.99 -14.51
C LEU A 515 37.30 12.07 -14.78
N SER A 516 38.14 11.18 -14.20
CA SER A 516 39.59 11.17 -14.41
C SER A 516 39.94 10.64 -15.81
N PRO A 517 40.83 11.32 -16.57
CA PRO A 517 41.17 10.93 -17.93
C PRO A 517 41.91 9.59 -18.05
N GLU A 518 42.64 9.18 -17.01
CA GLU A 518 43.41 7.95 -17.02
C GLU A 518 42.61 6.66 -16.95
N SER A 519 41.35 6.73 -16.50
CA SER A 519 40.46 5.57 -16.33
C SER A 519 39.55 5.27 -17.53
N ASN A 520 39.47 6.18 -18.51
CA ASN A 520 38.56 6.04 -19.65
C ASN A 520 39.15 5.21 -20.82
N ALA A 521 40.42 4.79 -20.75
CA ALA A 521 41.05 4.00 -21.81
C ALA A 521 40.61 2.50 -21.82
N GLU A 522 40.11 2.01 -20.70
CA GLU A 522 39.44 0.73 -20.59
C GLU A 522 38.08 0.98 -19.92
N SER A 523 37.04 1.38 -20.71
CA SER A 523 35.69 1.08 -20.30
C SER A 523 35.65 -0.45 -20.12
N SER A 524 35.94 -0.92 -18.91
CA SER A 524 35.62 -2.28 -18.56
C SER A 524 34.09 -2.35 -18.71
N GLU A 525 33.63 -2.80 -19.88
CA GLU A 525 32.40 -3.57 -19.93
C GLU A 525 32.57 -4.59 -18.82
N GLY A 526 32.14 -4.21 -17.63
CA GLY A 526 32.11 -5.10 -16.48
C GLY A 526 31.38 -6.34 -16.94
N ALA A 527 32.11 -7.43 -17.03
CA ALA A 527 31.67 -8.72 -17.52
C ALA A 527 30.66 -9.41 -16.57
N ALA A 528 29.72 -8.72 -16.04
CA ALA A 528 28.42 -9.26 -15.74
C ALA A 528 27.70 -9.33 -17.10
N SER A 529 27.56 -10.52 -17.67
CA SER A 529 26.98 -10.76 -18.97
C SER A 529 25.69 -9.95 -19.10
N LEU A 530 25.78 -8.83 -19.86
CA LEU A 530 24.66 -7.91 -20.06
C LEU A 530 23.51 -8.70 -20.68
N ILE A 531 22.41 -8.76 -19.97
CA ILE A 531 21.18 -9.34 -20.53
C ILE A 531 20.78 -8.44 -21.69
N ASP A 532 20.70 -8.99 -22.90
CA ASP A 532 20.28 -8.28 -24.09
C ASP A 532 18.75 -8.23 -24.16
N TYR A 533 18.16 -7.13 -23.73
CA TYR A 533 16.71 -6.92 -23.68
C TYR A 533 16.08 -6.81 -25.07
N PRO A 534 14.88 -7.38 -25.29
CA PRO A 534 14.15 -7.23 -26.53
C PRO A 534 13.82 -5.77 -26.85
N ARG A 535 13.66 -5.45 -28.15
CA ARG A 535 13.31 -4.08 -28.60
C ARG A 535 12.00 -3.55 -28.01
N SER A 536 11.12 -4.40 -27.49
CA SER A 536 9.91 -4.01 -26.78
C SER A 536 10.17 -3.27 -25.45
N TYR A 537 11.41 -3.32 -24.93
CA TYR A 537 11.87 -2.55 -23.76
C TYR A 537 12.43 -1.18 -24.12
N TYR A 538 12.54 -0.86 -25.41
CA TYR A 538 13.00 0.43 -25.93
C TYR A 538 11.80 1.38 -26.04
N ILE A 539 12.00 2.63 -25.71
CA ILE A 539 10.96 3.65 -25.81
C ILE A 539 10.68 3.94 -27.29
N ALA A 540 9.51 3.53 -27.76
CA ALA A 540 9.17 3.61 -29.18
C ALA A 540 8.51 4.93 -29.59
N ASN A 541 7.93 5.69 -28.66
CA ASN A 541 7.20 6.92 -28.95
C ASN A 541 7.13 7.87 -27.75
N THR A 542 6.70 9.10 -28.00
CA THR A 542 6.56 10.16 -27.00
C THR A 542 5.55 9.79 -25.90
N GLN A 543 4.47 9.08 -26.24
CA GLN A 543 3.46 8.69 -25.25
C GLN A 543 4.02 7.72 -24.21
N GLN A 544 4.83 6.76 -24.62
CA GLN A 544 5.52 5.86 -23.68
C GLN A 544 6.51 6.61 -22.80
N MET A 545 7.23 7.58 -23.38
CA MET A 545 8.15 8.44 -22.64
C MET A 545 7.41 9.26 -21.58
N GLU A 546 6.32 9.93 -21.96
CA GLU A 546 5.49 10.69 -21.03
C GLU A 546 4.87 9.82 -19.96
N ALA A 547 4.38 8.61 -20.29
CA ALA A 547 3.83 7.68 -19.33
C ALA A 547 4.88 7.24 -18.30
N LEU A 548 6.12 6.97 -18.76
CA LEU A 548 7.23 6.63 -17.86
C LEU A 548 7.60 7.82 -16.96
N LEU A 549 7.65 9.04 -17.50
CA LEU A 549 7.93 10.26 -16.75
C LEU A 549 6.83 10.58 -15.75
N GLN A 550 5.56 10.34 -16.08
CA GLN A 550 4.45 10.48 -15.13
C GLN A 550 4.57 9.48 -13.97
N SER A 551 5.00 8.25 -14.24
CA SER A 551 5.29 7.27 -13.20
C SER A 551 6.47 7.72 -12.34
N LEU A 552 7.48 8.32 -12.94
CA LEU A 552 8.63 8.91 -12.22
C LEU A 552 8.20 10.09 -11.33
N VAL A 553 7.30 10.95 -11.78
CA VAL A 553 6.71 12.03 -10.96
C VAL A 553 6.06 11.43 -9.71
N ILE A 554 5.30 10.35 -9.85
CA ILE A 554 4.69 9.67 -8.71
C ILE A 554 5.77 9.13 -7.74
N VAL A 555 6.83 8.53 -8.27
CA VAL A 555 7.94 7.98 -7.46
C VAL A 555 8.64 9.07 -6.66
N LEU A 556 8.94 10.21 -7.29
CA LEU A 556 9.71 11.29 -6.68
C LEU A 556 8.87 12.20 -5.76
N LEU A 557 7.64 12.50 -6.17
CA LEU A 557 6.77 13.46 -5.49
C LEU A 557 5.76 12.79 -4.56
N GLY A 558 5.58 11.47 -4.66
CA GLY A 558 4.63 10.73 -3.85
C GLY A 558 4.99 10.74 -2.36
N PHE A 559 3.99 10.98 -1.53
CA PHE A 559 4.12 10.81 -0.08
C PHE A 559 2.86 10.20 0.52
N ARG A 560 3.04 9.48 1.62
CA ARG A 560 1.94 8.85 2.33
C ARG A 560 1.14 9.90 3.09
N SER A 561 -0.16 9.96 2.86
CA SER A 561 -1.07 10.83 3.62
C SER A 561 -1.15 10.41 5.08
N PHE A 562 -1.33 11.36 5.98
CA PHE A 562 -1.66 11.10 7.39
C PHE A 562 -2.96 10.32 7.56
N LEU A 563 -3.89 10.46 6.62
CA LEU A 563 -5.15 9.74 6.61
C LEU A 563 -4.99 8.23 6.39
N SER A 564 -3.84 7.77 5.88
CA SER A 564 -3.60 6.34 5.60
C SER A 564 -3.81 5.45 6.82
N ASP A 565 -3.30 5.88 7.98
CA ASP A 565 -3.42 5.11 9.23
C ASP A 565 -4.86 5.11 9.77
N GLN A 566 -5.63 6.15 9.45
CA GLN A 566 -7.01 6.29 9.88
C GLN A 566 -7.97 5.49 8.99
N LEU A 567 -7.68 5.45 7.70
CA LEU A 567 -8.51 4.76 6.71
C LEU A 567 -8.22 3.26 6.62
N GLY A 568 -7.11 2.80 7.23
CA GLY A 568 -6.65 1.41 7.13
C GLY A 568 -6.20 1.02 5.72
N CYS A 569 -5.90 2.01 4.87
CA CYS A 569 -5.32 1.82 3.54
C CYS A 569 -4.23 2.87 3.28
N GLU A 570 -3.30 2.56 2.40
CA GLU A 570 -2.22 3.48 2.06
C GLU A 570 -2.70 4.50 1.03
N VAL A 571 -2.88 5.75 1.47
CA VAL A 571 -3.28 6.87 0.60
C VAL A 571 -2.05 7.71 0.28
N LEU A 572 -1.72 7.85 -1.01
CA LEU A 572 -0.64 8.69 -1.49
C LEU A 572 -1.15 10.01 -2.06
N ASN A 573 -0.43 11.07 -1.73
CA ASN A 573 -0.56 12.38 -2.34
C ASN A 573 0.74 12.76 -3.06
N LEU A 574 0.69 13.76 -3.94
CA LEU A 574 1.86 14.30 -4.62
C LEU A 574 2.28 15.63 -4.01
N LEU A 575 3.59 15.84 -3.87
CA LEU A 575 4.16 17.14 -3.57
C LEU A 575 3.86 18.12 -4.71
N THR A 576 3.70 19.39 -4.38
CA THR A 576 3.68 20.45 -5.40
C THR A 576 5.07 20.65 -6.00
N ALA A 577 5.15 21.29 -7.15
CA ALA A 577 6.44 21.59 -7.78
C ALA A 577 7.35 22.41 -6.86
N LYS A 578 6.80 23.40 -6.14
CA LYS A 578 7.55 24.21 -5.17
C LYS A 578 8.05 23.40 -3.98
N GLN A 579 7.21 22.50 -3.43
CA GLN A 579 7.65 21.59 -2.39
C GLN A 579 8.77 20.67 -2.87
N TYR A 580 8.67 20.14 -4.08
CA TYR A 580 9.71 19.31 -4.68
C TYR A 580 11.00 20.09 -4.90
N GLU A 581 10.93 21.36 -5.36
CA GLU A 581 12.07 22.25 -5.48
C GLU A 581 12.81 22.43 -4.15
N ILE A 582 12.06 22.72 -3.08
CA ILE A 582 12.62 22.85 -1.74
C ILE A 582 13.23 21.52 -1.26
N PHE A 583 12.51 20.41 -1.46
CA PHE A 583 12.98 19.08 -1.11
C PHE A 583 14.27 18.71 -1.85
N SER A 584 14.43 19.14 -3.09
CA SER A 584 15.59 18.85 -3.94
C SER A 584 16.81 19.72 -3.62
N LYS A 585 16.69 20.70 -2.70
CA LYS A 585 17.82 21.55 -2.30
C LYS A 585 18.99 20.74 -1.73
N ASN A 586 20.18 21.22 -2.02
CA ASN A 586 21.38 20.63 -1.46
C ASN A 586 21.49 20.93 0.06
N LEU A 587 21.19 19.91 0.87
CA LEU A 587 21.25 20.03 2.33
C LEU A 587 22.67 20.34 2.84
N ARG A 588 23.72 19.98 2.11
CA ARG A 588 25.12 20.31 2.52
C ARG A 588 25.43 21.79 2.43
N LYS A 589 24.75 22.48 1.50
CA LYS A 589 24.88 23.95 1.31
C LYS A 589 23.83 24.72 2.09
N ASN A 590 22.60 24.21 2.18
CA ASN A 590 21.49 24.87 2.85
C ASN A 590 21.32 24.33 4.27
N LYS A 591 22.29 24.62 5.14
CA LYS A 591 22.32 24.14 6.51
C LYS A 591 21.22 24.75 7.38
N GLU A 592 20.92 26.01 7.22
CA GLU A 592 19.84 26.73 7.89
C GLU A 592 18.83 27.20 6.86
N LEU A 593 17.53 26.96 7.11
CA LEU A 593 16.46 27.38 6.21
C LEU A 593 15.16 27.63 6.98
N PHE A 594 14.53 28.78 6.70
CA PHE A 594 13.19 29.08 7.17
C PHE A 594 12.17 28.75 6.07
N ILE A 595 11.15 27.96 6.39
CA ILE A 595 10.07 27.59 5.48
C ILE A 595 8.77 28.15 6.00
N HIS A 596 8.34 29.23 5.39
CA HIS A 596 7.06 29.85 5.66
C HIS A 596 5.99 29.19 4.81
N GLY A 597 4.85 28.86 5.36
CA GLY A 597 3.80 28.23 4.56
C GLY A 597 2.42 28.64 5.00
N LEU A 598 1.51 28.78 4.05
CA LEU A 598 0.10 29.01 4.32
C LEU A 598 -0.53 27.80 5.02
N PRO A 599 -1.68 27.97 5.70
CA PRO A 599 -2.43 26.85 6.27
C PRO A 599 -2.77 25.82 5.20
N GLY A 600 -2.51 24.54 5.48
CA GLY A 600 -2.76 23.46 4.52
C GLY A 600 -1.74 23.33 3.39
N SER A 601 -0.59 24.03 3.43
CA SER A 601 0.49 23.91 2.43
C SER A 601 1.43 22.71 2.62
N GLY A 602 1.20 21.83 3.61
CA GLY A 602 1.94 20.58 3.79
C GLY A 602 3.28 20.68 4.52
N LYS A 603 3.50 21.68 5.34
CA LYS A 603 4.76 21.93 6.11
C LYS A 603 5.25 20.70 6.88
N THR A 604 4.40 20.10 7.70
CA THR A 604 4.76 18.92 8.52
C THR A 604 5.15 17.72 7.67
N ILE A 605 4.53 17.53 6.50
CA ILE A 605 4.89 16.49 5.55
C ILE A 605 6.30 16.74 5.00
N MET A 606 6.59 17.99 4.63
CA MET A 606 7.92 18.40 4.19
C MET A 606 8.96 18.17 5.29
N ALA A 607 8.64 18.50 6.54
CA ALA A 607 9.51 18.26 7.69
C ALA A 607 9.88 16.77 7.82
N MET A 608 8.90 15.86 7.71
CA MET A 608 9.15 14.42 7.75
C MET A 608 10.01 13.94 6.58
N LYS A 609 9.70 14.35 5.36
CA LYS A 609 10.47 14.00 4.17
C LYS A 609 11.93 14.48 4.24
N ILE A 610 12.16 15.67 4.77
CA ILE A 610 13.51 16.19 4.97
C ILE A 610 14.27 15.38 6.03
N MET A 611 13.62 14.93 7.11
CA MET A 611 14.28 14.06 8.10
C MET A 611 14.67 12.71 7.50
N GLU A 612 13.83 12.10 6.67
CA GLU A 612 14.17 10.88 5.92
C GLU A 612 15.37 11.12 4.99
N LYS A 613 15.38 12.24 4.26
CA LYS A 613 16.48 12.63 3.38
C LYS A 613 17.80 12.85 4.16
N ILE A 614 17.74 13.50 5.33
CA ILE A 614 18.89 13.71 6.22
C ILE A 614 19.50 12.35 6.62
N ARG A 615 18.66 11.40 7.05
CA ARG A 615 19.10 10.05 7.42
C ARG A 615 19.87 9.35 6.29
N ASN A 616 19.33 9.42 5.09
CA ASN A 616 19.91 8.74 3.93
C ASN A 616 21.19 9.45 3.43
N MET A 617 21.22 10.78 3.49
CA MET A 617 22.35 11.59 2.99
C MET A 617 23.54 11.67 3.97
N PHE A 618 23.27 11.72 5.26
CA PHE A 618 24.31 11.86 6.28
C PHE A 618 24.58 10.54 7.03
N HIS A 619 23.94 9.44 6.65
CA HIS A 619 24.06 8.12 7.26
C HIS A 619 23.79 8.13 8.78
N CYS A 620 22.97 9.08 9.25
CA CYS A 620 22.73 9.24 10.68
C CYS A 620 21.56 8.37 11.17
N GLU A 621 21.61 8.06 12.46
CA GLU A 621 20.57 7.33 13.15
C GLU A 621 19.42 8.27 13.60
N ALA A 622 18.27 7.69 13.93
CA ALA A 622 17.10 8.46 14.37
C ALA A 622 17.37 9.30 15.64
N ASN A 623 18.34 8.91 16.49
CA ASN A 623 18.71 9.61 17.71
C ASN A 623 19.70 10.78 17.50
N GLU A 624 20.12 11.00 16.25
CA GLU A 624 20.98 12.14 15.85
C GLU A 624 20.18 13.26 15.19
N ILE A 625 18.87 13.02 14.93
CA ILE A 625 17.94 14.01 14.40
C ILE A 625 16.90 14.34 15.46
N LEU A 626 16.73 15.63 15.76
CA LEU A 626 15.75 16.12 16.70
C LEU A 626 14.62 16.86 15.99
N TYR A 627 13.40 16.44 16.24
CA TYR A 627 12.20 17.17 15.85
C TYR A 627 11.62 17.91 17.05
N ILE A 628 11.38 19.21 16.92
CA ILE A 628 10.86 20.05 17.99
C ILE A 628 9.54 20.68 17.57
N CYS A 629 8.50 20.53 18.39
CA CYS A 629 7.21 21.20 18.21
C CYS A 629 6.68 21.72 19.56
N GLU A 630 5.59 22.49 19.56
CA GLU A 630 5.03 23.02 20.81
C GLU A 630 4.15 21.99 21.52
N ASN A 631 3.36 21.20 20.78
CA ASN A 631 2.33 20.38 21.39
C ASN A 631 2.68 18.89 21.47
N GLU A 632 2.22 18.27 22.55
CA GLU A 632 2.46 16.84 22.84
C GLU A 632 1.80 15.87 21.83
N PRO A 633 0.58 16.10 21.32
CA PRO A 633 -0.02 15.24 20.32
C PRO A 633 0.80 15.13 19.03
N LEU A 634 1.27 16.23 18.47
CA LEU A 634 2.11 16.24 17.27
C LEU A 634 3.47 15.58 17.55
N ARG A 635 4.07 15.86 18.72
CA ARG A 635 5.29 15.19 19.16
C ARG A 635 5.12 13.67 19.18
N LYS A 636 4.04 13.16 19.78
CA LYS A 636 3.74 11.74 19.85
C LYS A 636 3.55 11.14 18.47
N PHE A 637 2.78 11.81 17.61
CA PHE A 637 2.55 11.40 16.23
C PHE A 637 3.85 11.21 15.45
N ILE A 638 4.79 12.15 15.55
CA ILE A 638 6.11 12.07 14.90
C ILE A 638 6.98 10.99 15.55
N SER A 639 6.97 10.87 16.88
CA SER A 639 7.71 9.83 17.61
C SER A 639 7.32 8.43 17.17
N ASP A 640 6.04 8.18 16.94
CA ASP A 640 5.51 6.87 16.50
C ASP A 640 6.03 6.45 15.11
N LYS A 641 6.48 7.42 14.29
CA LYS A 641 7.10 7.13 12.97
C LYS A 641 8.54 6.62 13.08
N LYS A 642 9.21 6.76 14.22
CA LYS A 642 10.58 6.26 14.49
C LYS A 642 11.66 6.78 13.52
N ILE A 643 11.45 7.95 12.93
CA ILE A 643 12.40 8.57 11.99
C ILE A 643 13.38 9.54 12.70
N CYS A 644 13.04 9.99 13.89
CA CYS A 644 13.81 10.95 14.67
C CYS A 644 13.49 10.84 16.15
N GLN A 645 14.24 11.56 16.99
CA GLN A 645 13.85 11.85 18.36
C GLN A 645 12.91 13.07 18.33
N ALA A 646 11.69 12.96 18.89
CA ALA A 646 10.72 14.03 18.93
C ALA A 646 10.51 14.57 20.36
N VAL A 647 10.57 15.88 20.52
CA VAL A 647 10.38 16.55 21.82
C VAL A 647 9.51 17.79 21.69
N THR A 648 8.90 18.20 22.80
CA THR A 648 8.27 19.53 22.88
C THR A 648 9.32 20.60 23.16
N ARG A 649 9.04 21.88 22.79
CA ARG A 649 9.91 23.01 23.08
C ARG A 649 10.28 23.08 24.56
N LYS A 650 9.34 22.90 25.47
CA LYS A 650 9.60 22.89 26.92
C LYS A 650 10.58 21.81 27.34
N SER A 651 10.45 20.62 26.77
CA SER A 651 11.40 19.52 27.01
C SER A 651 12.77 19.81 26.38
N PHE A 652 12.79 20.44 25.20
CA PHE A 652 14.01 20.87 24.55
C PHE A 652 14.82 21.86 25.41
N MET A 653 14.14 22.84 26.03
CA MET A 653 14.82 23.82 26.85
C MET A 653 15.44 23.23 28.13
N LYS A 654 14.81 22.17 28.69
CA LYS A 654 15.22 21.56 29.97
C LYS A 654 16.32 20.51 29.84
N ASN A 655 16.47 19.89 28.69
CA ASN A 655 17.37 18.75 28.51
C ASN A 655 18.57 19.09 27.62
N ASP A 656 19.66 18.33 27.80
CA ASP A 656 20.83 18.37 26.94
C ASP A 656 20.74 17.30 25.84
N PHE A 657 21.23 17.66 24.64
CA PHE A 657 21.15 16.84 23.43
C PHE A 657 22.56 16.63 22.83
N LYS A 658 23.39 15.83 23.53
CA LYS A 658 24.81 15.65 23.15
C LYS A 658 24.99 14.90 21.81
N LYS A 659 24.10 13.99 21.46
CA LYS A 659 24.18 13.17 20.21
C LYS A 659 23.48 13.82 19.01
N ILE A 660 22.67 14.82 19.22
CA ILE A 660 21.95 15.49 18.17
C ILE A 660 22.90 16.31 17.28
N GLN A 661 22.78 16.14 15.99
CA GLN A 661 23.48 16.90 14.95
C GLN A 661 22.51 17.75 14.12
N HIS A 662 21.31 17.23 13.84
CA HIS A 662 20.33 17.86 12.96
C HIS A 662 19.06 18.18 13.72
N ILE A 663 18.50 19.37 13.48
CA ILE A 663 17.29 19.83 14.14
C ILE A 663 16.27 20.29 13.10
N ILE A 664 15.04 19.76 13.21
CA ILE A 664 13.87 20.22 12.46
C ILE A 664 12.86 20.77 13.46
N ILE A 665 12.45 22.01 13.25
CA ILE A 665 11.46 22.69 14.09
C ILE A 665 10.18 22.87 13.28
N ASP A 666 9.03 22.49 13.86
CA ASP A 666 7.73 22.64 13.22
C ASP A 666 6.76 23.42 14.08
N GLU A 667 5.84 24.14 13.46
CA GLU A 667 4.90 25.04 14.11
C GLU A 667 5.60 26.11 14.99
N ALA A 668 6.75 26.61 14.53
CA ALA A 668 7.61 27.52 15.32
C ALA A 668 6.92 28.83 15.73
N GLN A 669 5.89 29.31 15.02
CA GLN A 669 5.08 30.46 15.36
C GLN A 669 4.37 30.30 16.72
N ASN A 670 4.13 29.08 17.16
CA ASN A 670 3.47 28.75 18.41
C ASN A 670 4.43 28.58 19.60
N PHE A 671 5.75 28.72 19.38
CA PHE A 671 6.74 28.70 20.44
C PHE A 671 6.64 29.94 21.30
N ARG A 672 7.25 29.92 22.48
CA ARG A 672 7.32 31.02 23.40
C ARG A 672 8.73 31.20 23.95
N SER A 673 9.14 32.46 24.18
CA SER A 673 10.44 32.79 24.70
C SER A 673 10.54 32.73 26.25
N GLU A 674 9.42 32.43 26.93
CA GLU A 674 9.34 32.41 28.41
C GLU A 674 10.32 31.40 29.07
N ASP A 675 10.65 30.30 28.41
CA ASP A 675 11.57 29.28 28.92
C ASP A 675 13.03 29.51 28.44
N GLY A 676 13.33 30.64 27.76
CA GLY A 676 14.66 31.01 27.26
C GLY A 676 14.77 31.01 25.71
N ASP A 677 15.99 31.27 25.23
CA ASP A 677 16.32 31.39 23.81
C ASP A 677 16.46 29.98 23.18
N TRP A 678 15.35 29.45 22.69
CA TRP A 678 15.33 28.15 21.99
C TRP A 678 16.06 28.18 20.65
N TYR A 679 16.02 29.33 19.94
CA TYR A 679 16.63 29.47 18.62
C TYR A 679 18.18 29.48 18.76
N GLY A 680 18.72 30.27 19.67
CA GLY A 680 20.15 30.26 19.96
C GLY A 680 20.65 28.90 20.45
N LYS A 681 19.87 28.20 21.28
CA LYS A 681 20.19 26.83 21.71
C LYS A 681 20.22 25.85 20.50
N ALA A 682 19.25 25.91 19.59
CA ALA A 682 19.21 25.07 18.40
C ALA A 682 20.42 25.34 17.47
N LYS A 683 20.76 26.60 17.26
CA LYS A 683 21.99 26.97 16.50
C LYS A 683 23.25 26.45 17.15
N THR A 684 23.40 26.60 18.46
CA THR A 684 24.57 26.10 19.20
C THR A 684 24.73 24.58 19.02
N ILE A 685 23.62 23.82 19.04
CA ILE A 685 23.67 22.35 18.88
C ILE A 685 24.07 22.01 17.45
N THR A 686 23.46 22.60 16.44
CA THR A 686 23.72 22.27 15.02
C THR A 686 25.08 22.81 14.53
N GLN A 687 25.63 23.82 15.16
CA GLN A 687 26.93 24.41 14.82
C GLN A 687 28.08 23.92 15.74
N ARG A 688 27.85 22.88 16.54
CA ARG A 688 28.85 22.33 17.48
C ARG A 688 30.09 21.86 16.76
N ASP A 689 29.93 21.18 15.65
CA ASP A 689 31.02 20.81 14.74
C ASP A 689 31.12 21.90 13.67
N LYS A 690 32.21 22.64 13.68
CA LYS A 690 32.48 23.74 12.74
C LYS A 690 32.82 23.23 11.34
N ASP A 691 33.42 22.05 11.23
CA ASP A 691 33.83 21.45 9.98
C ASP A 691 32.66 20.77 9.28
N CYS A 692 31.73 20.21 10.05
CA CYS A 692 30.52 19.58 9.55
C CYS A 692 29.25 20.04 10.28
N PRO A 693 28.80 21.31 10.09
CA PRO A 693 27.62 21.82 10.75
C PRO A 693 26.37 21.04 10.38
N GLY A 694 25.53 20.77 11.37
CA GLY A 694 24.24 20.10 11.21
C GLY A 694 23.21 20.94 10.45
N ILE A 695 22.06 20.35 10.20
CA ILE A 695 20.91 20.98 9.55
C ILE A 695 20.03 21.63 10.62
N LEU A 696 19.57 22.84 10.36
CA LEU A 696 18.54 23.54 11.15
C LEU A 696 17.48 24.09 10.17
N TRP A 697 16.38 23.37 10.03
CA TRP A 697 15.26 23.85 9.23
C TRP A 697 14.05 24.15 10.11
N ILE A 698 13.42 25.31 9.88
CA ILE A 698 12.38 25.86 10.72
C ILE A 698 11.13 26.08 9.88
N PHE A 699 10.08 25.35 10.19
CA PHE A 699 8.78 25.44 9.54
C PHE A 699 7.83 26.26 10.40
N LEU A 700 7.15 27.22 9.80
CA LEU A 700 6.25 28.12 10.50
C LEU A 700 5.10 28.64 9.63
N ASP A 701 4.03 29.10 10.32
CA ASP A 701 2.84 29.68 9.74
C ASP A 701 2.29 30.78 10.66
N TYR A 702 2.61 32.01 10.38
CA TYR A 702 2.16 33.14 11.21
C TYR A 702 0.62 33.24 11.30
N PHE A 703 -0.12 32.77 10.28
CA PHE A 703 -1.57 32.83 10.28
C PHE A 703 -2.25 31.81 11.20
N GLN A 704 -1.51 30.78 11.63
CA GLN A 704 -1.96 29.78 12.61
C GLN A 704 -1.41 30.03 14.02
N THR A 705 -1.00 31.25 14.33
CA THR A 705 -0.58 31.60 15.68
C THR A 705 -1.77 31.55 16.64
N ASN A 706 -1.59 30.92 17.81
CA ASN A 706 -2.64 30.69 18.79
C ASN A 706 -2.44 31.44 20.11
N HIS A 707 -1.54 32.43 20.13
CA HIS A 707 -1.25 33.33 21.28
C HIS A 707 -0.62 34.64 20.79
N VAL A 708 -0.62 35.66 21.63
CA VAL A 708 -0.04 36.98 21.33
C VAL A 708 1.37 37.15 21.89
N GLU A 709 1.88 36.18 22.65
CA GLU A 709 3.20 36.22 23.26
C GLU A 709 4.33 36.16 22.24
N CYS A 710 5.52 36.60 22.59
CA CYS A 710 6.70 36.53 21.72
C CYS A 710 7.07 35.06 21.44
N SER A 711 7.17 34.72 20.20
CA SER A 711 7.54 33.35 19.75
C SER A 711 9.03 33.01 19.92
N GLY A 712 9.87 34.03 20.12
CA GLY A 712 11.33 33.86 20.15
C GLY A 712 11.95 33.64 18.77
N LEU A 713 11.18 33.76 17.67
CA LEU A 713 11.71 33.78 16.31
C LEU A 713 12.53 35.05 16.06
N PRO A 714 13.61 34.98 15.28
CA PRO A 714 14.32 36.18 14.84
C PRO A 714 13.39 37.08 14.00
N ALA A 715 13.73 38.36 13.92
CA ALA A 715 12.97 39.29 13.08
C ALA A 715 12.85 38.76 11.65
N LEU A 716 11.75 39.05 10.96
CA LEU A 716 11.50 38.54 9.60
C LEU A 716 12.64 38.85 8.61
N SER A 717 13.29 40.02 8.78
CA SER A 717 14.47 40.43 8.01
C SER A 717 15.71 39.56 8.26
N ALA A 718 15.79 38.88 9.39
CA ALA A 718 16.88 37.99 9.78
C ALA A 718 16.55 36.48 9.48
N GLN A 719 15.35 36.18 9.02
CA GLN A 719 14.94 34.82 8.67
C GLN A 719 15.38 34.50 7.23
N PHE A 720 16.67 34.31 7.04
CA PHE A 720 17.28 33.95 5.75
C PHE A 720 18.32 32.85 5.90
N PRO A 721 18.45 31.94 4.88
CA PRO A 721 17.59 31.82 3.69
C PRO A 721 16.16 31.43 4.04
N ARG A 722 15.21 31.89 3.19
CA ARG A 722 13.78 31.67 3.38
C ARG A 722 13.11 31.14 2.12
N GLU A 723 12.19 30.21 2.26
CA GLU A 723 11.30 29.71 1.24
C GLU A 723 9.84 29.84 1.64
N GLU A 724 8.97 30.04 0.67
CA GLU A 724 7.56 30.28 0.88
C GLU A 724 6.70 29.21 0.17
N LEU A 725 5.75 28.61 0.92
CA LEU A 725 4.77 27.65 0.44
C LEU A 725 3.41 28.33 0.38
N THR A 726 3.08 28.86 -0.80
CA THR A 726 1.87 29.67 -1.02
C THR A 726 0.70 28.84 -1.57
N ARG A 727 0.92 27.60 -1.99
CA ARG A 727 -0.13 26.73 -2.52
C ARG A 727 -0.81 25.92 -1.43
N VAL A 728 -2.11 26.13 -1.27
CA VAL A 728 -2.98 25.39 -0.35
C VAL A 728 -3.65 24.24 -1.09
N VAL A 729 -3.43 22.99 -0.64
CA VAL A 729 -3.83 21.77 -1.38
C VAL A 729 -4.78 20.86 -0.62
N ARG A 730 -5.13 21.18 0.62
CA ARG A 730 -5.71 20.22 1.58
C ARG A 730 -7.23 20.26 1.68
N ASN A 731 -7.83 21.41 1.75
CA ASN A 731 -9.21 21.57 2.20
C ASN A 731 -10.23 21.47 1.05
N ALA A 732 -11.46 21.03 1.36
CA ALA A 732 -12.58 21.08 0.44
C ALA A 732 -12.94 22.50 0.03
N TYR A 733 -13.64 22.66 -1.10
CA TYR A 733 -13.94 23.95 -1.72
C TYR A 733 -14.57 24.98 -0.74
N GLN A 734 -15.68 24.60 -0.08
CA GLN A 734 -16.41 25.52 0.82
C GLN A 734 -15.58 25.92 2.05
N ILE A 735 -14.74 25.00 2.55
CA ILE A 735 -13.81 25.29 3.63
C ILE A 735 -12.70 26.22 3.15
N THR A 736 -12.22 26.01 1.93
CA THR A 736 -11.20 26.86 1.29
C THR A 736 -11.73 28.30 1.10
N GLU A 737 -12.94 28.48 0.59
CA GLU A 737 -13.57 29.80 0.49
C GLU A 737 -13.71 30.50 1.85
N TYR A 738 -14.10 29.74 2.87
CA TYR A 738 -14.19 30.28 4.23
C TYR A 738 -12.80 30.70 4.75
N LEU A 739 -11.81 29.85 4.56
CA LEU A 739 -10.43 30.13 4.94
C LEU A 739 -9.89 31.38 4.24
N GLN A 740 -10.17 31.56 2.96
CA GLN A 740 -9.81 32.76 2.20
C GLN A 740 -10.43 34.01 2.81
N ARG A 741 -11.74 33.97 3.12
CA ARG A 741 -12.46 35.11 3.76
C ARG A 741 -11.82 35.45 5.11
N VAL A 742 -11.55 34.47 5.95
CA VAL A 742 -10.96 34.68 7.27
C VAL A 742 -9.54 35.25 7.14
N LEU A 743 -8.74 34.76 6.20
CA LEU A 743 -7.38 35.31 5.95
C LEU A 743 -7.40 36.73 5.41
N GLN A 744 -8.42 37.10 4.64
CA GLN A 744 -8.61 38.50 4.25
C GLN A 744 -8.88 39.42 5.45
N GLU A 745 -9.65 38.94 6.44
CA GLU A 745 -9.88 39.70 7.69
C GLU A 745 -8.57 39.82 8.51
N VAL A 746 -7.77 38.77 8.61
CA VAL A 746 -6.40 38.84 9.19
C VAL A 746 -5.54 39.89 8.49
N ARG A 747 -5.63 39.96 7.14
CA ARG A 747 -4.88 40.95 6.36
C ARG A 747 -5.33 42.40 6.63
N LYS A 748 -6.66 42.60 6.79
CA LYS A 748 -7.20 43.94 7.10
C LYS A 748 -6.82 44.41 8.49
N ASN A 749 -6.85 43.50 9.47
CA ASN A 749 -6.58 43.75 10.88
C ASN A 749 -5.56 42.74 11.41
N PRO A 750 -4.28 42.86 11.01
CA PRO A 750 -3.26 41.89 11.41
C PRO A 750 -3.04 41.90 12.92
N PRO A 751 -3.03 40.74 13.56
CA PRO A 751 -2.60 40.60 14.94
C PRO A 751 -1.19 41.14 15.16
N PRO A 752 -0.88 41.66 16.35
CA PRO A 752 0.38 42.33 16.62
C PRO A 752 1.63 41.46 16.48
N ASN A 753 1.48 40.14 16.56
CA ASN A 753 2.56 39.16 16.42
C ASN A 753 2.77 38.64 14.98
N ILE A 754 1.97 39.08 14.00
CA ILE A 754 2.17 38.76 12.57
C ILE A 754 3.02 39.87 11.93
N PRO A 755 4.22 39.54 11.45
CA PRO A 755 5.05 40.51 10.73
C PRO A 755 4.35 40.98 9.45
N LEU A 756 4.30 42.28 9.21
CA LEU A 756 3.61 42.86 8.04
C LEU A 756 4.13 42.32 6.71
N GLY A 757 5.43 42.03 6.61
CA GLY A 757 6.03 41.41 5.40
C GLY A 757 5.53 40.02 5.10
N SER A 758 5.01 39.25 6.10
CA SER A 758 4.46 37.92 5.86
C SER A 758 3.08 37.95 5.17
N LEU A 759 2.39 39.09 5.23
CA LEU A 759 1.10 39.30 4.56
C LEU A 759 1.20 39.24 3.03
N GLN A 760 2.41 39.42 2.48
CA GLN A 760 2.67 39.30 1.05
C GLN A 760 2.31 37.92 0.52
N MET A 761 2.56 36.86 1.30
CA MET A 761 2.22 35.48 0.94
C MET A 761 0.73 35.29 0.61
N LEU A 762 -0.15 36.07 1.21
CA LEU A 762 -1.61 36.00 0.94
C LEU A 762 -1.97 36.52 -0.45
N LEU A 763 -1.14 37.39 -1.04
CA LEU A 763 -1.33 37.87 -2.42
C LEU A 763 -0.88 36.83 -3.45
N GLU A 764 0.10 36.02 -3.08
CA GLU A 764 0.68 34.98 -3.93
C GLU A 764 0.02 33.60 -3.70
N ALA A 765 -1.03 33.56 -2.86
CA ALA A 765 -1.70 32.33 -2.47
C ALA A 765 -2.41 31.66 -3.66
N GLU A 766 -2.04 30.40 -3.96
CA GLU A 766 -2.72 29.54 -4.92
C GLU A 766 -3.61 28.54 -4.18
N TRP A 767 -4.87 28.47 -4.60
CA TRP A 767 -5.87 27.62 -3.95
C TRP A 767 -6.28 26.47 -4.88
N ALA A 768 -5.94 25.24 -4.50
CA ALA A 768 -6.38 24.07 -5.23
C ALA A 768 -7.85 23.76 -4.90
N GLN A 769 -8.73 23.87 -5.87
CA GLN A 769 -10.19 23.65 -5.73
C GLN A 769 -10.56 22.37 -6.46
N VAL A 770 -10.73 21.27 -5.74
CA VAL A 770 -10.97 19.98 -6.41
C VAL A 770 -12.13 19.18 -5.80
N VAL A 771 -12.45 19.33 -4.52
CA VAL A 771 -13.47 18.50 -3.85
C VAL A 771 -14.52 19.36 -3.17
N GLU A 772 -15.78 19.05 -3.38
CA GLU A 772 -16.88 19.65 -2.61
C GLU A 772 -16.83 19.15 -1.16
N GLY A 773 -17.19 20.01 -0.24
CA GLY A 773 -17.28 19.72 1.18
C GLY A 773 -18.51 20.36 1.81
N THR A 774 -18.54 20.41 3.13
CA THR A 774 -19.64 21.02 3.87
C THR A 774 -19.10 22.06 4.86
N LEU A 775 -19.67 23.23 4.83
CA LEU A 775 -19.45 24.27 5.83
C LEU A 775 -20.78 24.66 6.46
N ASN A 776 -20.92 24.50 7.77
CA ASN A 776 -22.07 24.92 8.54
C ASN A 776 -21.65 25.88 9.64
N ILE A 777 -22.30 27.02 9.73
CA ILE A 777 -22.06 28.01 10.77
C ILE A 777 -23.38 28.27 11.48
N GLU A 778 -23.44 27.98 12.76
CA GLU A 778 -24.63 28.18 13.61
C GLU A 778 -24.29 29.16 14.73
N GLU A 779 -25.15 30.15 14.92
CA GLU A 779 -24.92 31.20 15.88
C GLU A 779 -25.97 31.21 17.02
N ASN A 780 -25.64 31.84 18.13
CA ASN A 780 -26.53 32.02 19.28
C ASN A 780 -27.10 30.72 19.89
N LEU A 781 -26.32 29.66 19.92
CA LEU A 781 -26.75 28.39 20.47
C LEU A 781 -26.49 28.31 21.99
N PRO A 782 -27.47 27.89 22.80
CA PRO A 782 -27.17 27.51 24.18
C PRO A 782 -26.40 26.21 24.26
N LEU A 783 -25.65 25.97 25.34
CA LEU A 783 -24.74 24.82 25.50
C LEU A 783 -25.38 23.46 25.22
N ASN A 784 -26.59 23.24 25.72
CA ASN A 784 -27.34 22.01 25.49
C ASN A 784 -27.71 21.81 24.01
N LYS A 785 -28.00 22.88 23.28
CA LYS A 785 -28.30 22.82 21.83
C LYS A 785 -27.04 22.53 21.01
N ILE A 786 -25.89 23.10 21.40
CA ILE A 786 -24.59 22.76 20.78
C ILE A 786 -24.33 21.27 20.94
N ALA A 787 -24.46 20.73 22.15
CA ALA A 787 -24.25 19.31 22.40
C ALA A 787 -25.22 18.42 21.62
N THR A 788 -26.50 18.83 21.53
CA THR A 788 -27.52 18.11 20.73
C THR A 788 -27.20 18.17 19.25
N TYR A 789 -26.81 19.32 18.71
CA TYR A 789 -26.41 19.48 17.29
C TYR A 789 -25.25 18.54 16.93
N VAL A 790 -24.20 18.52 17.76
CA VAL A 790 -23.07 17.62 17.54
C VAL A 790 -23.51 16.15 17.58
N ALA A 791 -24.36 15.78 18.55
CA ALA A 791 -24.85 14.41 18.70
C ALA A 791 -25.70 13.98 17.51
N ASP A 792 -26.67 14.81 17.10
CA ASP A 792 -27.56 14.50 15.97
C ASP A 792 -26.79 14.42 14.64
N THR A 793 -25.84 15.35 14.45
CA THR A 793 -24.96 15.32 13.26
C THR A 793 -24.07 14.08 13.27
N CYS A 794 -23.45 13.73 14.41
CA CYS A 794 -22.66 12.48 14.52
C CYS A 794 -23.52 11.24 14.21
N LYS A 795 -24.77 11.19 14.67
CA LYS A 795 -25.70 10.11 14.36
C LYS A 795 -25.92 9.98 12.85
N LEU A 796 -26.23 11.09 12.16
CA LEU A 796 -26.40 11.11 10.72
C LEU A 796 -25.11 10.71 9.98
N LEU A 797 -23.95 11.16 10.47
CA LEU A 797 -22.66 10.79 9.92
C LEU A 797 -22.39 9.29 10.06
N PHE A 798 -22.69 8.68 11.21
CA PHE A 798 -22.55 7.24 11.42
C PHE A 798 -23.53 6.43 10.56
N GLU A 799 -24.74 6.92 10.35
CA GLU A 799 -25.72 6.32 9.43
C GLU A 799 -25.23 6.37 7.97
N ARG A 800 -24.47 7.42 7.61
CA ARG A 800 -23.82 7.56 6.30
C ARG A 800 -22.50 6.79 6.20
N GLY A 801 -22.07 6.14 7.29
CA GLY A 801 -20.92 5.26 7.33
C GLY A 801 -19.63 5.91 7.80
N TYR A 802 -19.60 7.15 8.26
CA TYR A 802 -18.43 7.73 8.93
C TYR A 802 -18.18 7.04 10.26
N SER A 803 -16.90 7.00 10.64
CA SER A 803 -16.44 6.41 11.90
C SER A 803 -16.16 7.51 12.95
N PRO A 804 -16.25 7.22 14.26
CA PRO A 804 -15.81 8.14 15.30
C PRO A 804 -14.40 8.71 15.09
N LYS A 805 -13.49 7.91 14.53
CA LYS A 805 -12.12 8.36 14.22
C LYS A 805 -12.02 9.43 13.13
N ASP A 806 -13.09 9.70 12.38
CA ASP A 806 -13.12 10.76 11.36
C ASP A 806 -13.44 12.13 11.95
N ILE A 807 -13.84 12.18 13.21
CA ILE A 807 -14.46 13.34 13.83
C ILE A 807 -13.55 13.95 14.91
N ALA A 808 -13.42 15.28 14.89
CA ALA A 808 -12.87 16.05 16.01
C ALA A 808 -13.87 17.12 16.46
N VAL A 809 -13.99 17.28 17.77
CA VAL A 809 -14.73 18.35 18.42
C VAL A 809 -13.69 19.23 19.12
N LEU A 810 -13.52 20.44 18.63
CA LEU A 810 -12.49 21.36 19.09
C LEU A 810 -13.11 22.57 19.79
N VAL A 811 -12.63 22.86 20.98
CA VAL A 811 -13.05 23.99 21.80
C VAL A 811 -11.92 25.04 21.94
N SER A 812 -12.24 26.27 22.30
CA SER A 812 -11.27 27.35 22.36
C SER A 812 -10.18 27.10 23.38
N THR A 813 -10.53 26.67 24.60
CA THR A 813 -9.56 26.50 25.69
C THR A 813 -9.59 25.09 26.28
N ALA A 814 -8.50 24.68 26.90
CA ALA A 814 -8.42 23.38 27.60
C ALA A 814 -9.41 23.29 28.80
N ARG A 815 -9.78 24.42 29.39
CA ARG A 815 -10.78 24.48 30.50
C ARG A 815 -12.17 24.11 29.98
N ASP A 816 -12.51 24.51 28.77
CA ASP A 816 -13.81 24.28 28.19
C ASP A 816 -14.01 22.78 27.78
N VAL A 817 -12.91 22.04 27.60
CA VAL A 817 -12.99 20.59 27.23
C VAL A 817 -13.85 19.80 28.22
N GLU A 818 -13.61 19.95 29.53
CA GLU A 818 -14.38 19.19 30.53
C GLU A 818 -15.84 19.68 30.65
N ARG A 819 -16.07 20.96 30.46
CA ARG A 819 -17.43 21.55 30.45
C ARG A 819 -18.25 20.95 29.29
N TYR A 820 -17.72 20.97 28.06
CA TYR A 820 -18.41 20.45 26.90
C TYR A 820 -18.47 18.92 26.89
N LYS A 821 -17.48 18.24 27.42
CA LYS A 821 -17.43 16.77 27.52
C LYS A 821 -18.63 16.21 28.27
N THR A 822 -18.99 16.80 29.39
CA THR A 822 -20.14 16.35 30.22
C THR A 822 -21.43 16.46 29.43
N GLU A 823 -21.68 17.58 28.76
CA GLU A 823 -22.91 17.80 27.97
C GLU A 823 -22.93 16.94 26.70
N LEU A 824 -21.80 16.80 26.01
CA LEU A 824 -21.68 15.94 24.83
C LEU A 824 -21.91 14.47 25.20
N LEU A 825 -21.35 13.98 26.28
CA LEU A 825 -21.59 12.61 26.76
C LEU A 825 -23.07 12.38 27.10
N ARG A 826 -23.75 13.40 27.70
CA ARG A 826 -25.17 13.35 27.99
C ARG A 826 -26.01 13.28 26.71
N ALA A 827 -25.70 14.11 25.71
CA ALA A 827 -26.41 14.14 24.44
C ALA A 827 -26.18 12.84 23.63
N MET A 828 -24.98 12.29 23.67
CA MET A 828 -24.60 11.08 22.92
C MET A 828 -25.02 9.76 23.59
N ARG A 829 -25.57 9.74 24.81
CA ARG A 829 -26.09 8.51 25.47
C ARG A 829 -27.12 7.75 24.63
N LYS A 830 -27.82 8.44 23.73
CA LYS A 830 -28.80 7.86 22.80
C LYS A 830 -28.16 7.17 21.59
N ILE A 831 -26.87 7.41 21.35
CA ILE A 831 -26.09 6.82 20.26
C ILE A 831 -25.26 5.72 20.88
N LYS A 832 -25.48 4.46 20.53
CA LYS A 832 -24.75 3.33 21.11
C LYS A 832 -23.24 3.49 20.92
N VAL A 833 -22.50 3.52 22.04
CA VAL A 833 -21.04 3.39 22.14
C VAL A 833 -20.25 4.49 21.40
N VAL A 834 -20.32 5.72 21.90
CA VAL A 834 -19.34 6.76 21.48
C VAL A 834 -18.46 7.09 22.68
N HIS A 835 -17.15 6.94 22.48
CA HIS A 835 -16.14 7.35 23.46
C HIS A 835 -15.38 8.57 22.92
N PHE A 836 -15.10 9.53 23.80
CA PHE A 836 -14.22 10.65 23.52
C PHE A 836 -12.79 10.34 23.97
N THR A 837 -11.84 10.78 23.16
CA THR A 837 -10.41 10.78 23.51
C THR A 837 -9.82 12.15 23.33
N ASN A 838 -8.66 12.42 23.94
CA ASN A 838 -7.90 13.64 23.66
C ASN A 838 -6.99 13.47 22.45
N ALA A 839 -6.43 14.57 21.96
CA ALA A 839 -5.55 14.59 20.79
C ALA A 839 -4.27 13.74 20.95
N SER A 840 -3.83 13.43 22.18
CA SER A 840 -2.66 12.59 22.44
C SER A 840 -2.92 11.08 22.25
N ASN A 841 -4.18 10.65 22.17
CA ASN A 841 -4.58 9.25 22.03
C ASN A 841 -5.48 9.03 20.82
N MET A 842 -4.98 9.38 19.64
CA MET A 842 -5.74 9.34 18.38
C MET A 842 -5.84 7.93 17.76
N SER A 843 -5.15 6.92 18.30
CA SER A 843 -5.23 5.54 17.87
C SER A 843 -6.49 4.89 18.45
N GLY A 844 -7.39 4.42 17.59
CA GLY A 844 -8.65 3.78 17.97
C GLY A 844 -9.87 4.48 17.36
N ASP A 845 -11.04 3.87 17.55
CA ASP A 845 -12.31 4.33 17.00
C ASP A 845 -13.01 5.29 17.98
N TYR A 846 -12.44 6.48 18.18
CA TYR A 846 -12.88 7.49 19.14
C TYR A 846 -13.05 8.85 18.46
N ILE A 847 -14.02 9.63 18.94
CA ILE A 847 -14.12 11.06 18.62
C ILE A 847 -13.05 11.82 19.44
N VAL A 848 -12.25 12.63 18.76
CA VAL A 848 -11.31 13.52 19.45
C VAL A 848 -12.06 14.71 20.04
N LEU A 849 -11.91 14.95 21.34
CA LEU A 849 -12.39 16.16 22.01
C LEU A 849 -11.21 16.84 22.70
N ASP A 850 -10.79 17.99 22.18
CA ASP A 850 -9.64 18.73 22.72
C ASP A 850 -9.73 20.24 22.40
N SER A 851 -8.77 21.01 22.85
CA SER A 851 -8.65 22.42 22.48
C SER A 851 -8.01 22.60 21.11
N VAL A 852 -8.37 23.65 20.39
CA VAL A 852 -7.79 24.03 19.08
C VAL A 852 -6.27 24.09 19.16
N ARG A 853 -5.73 24.62 20.26
CA ARG A 853 -4.29 24.73 20.50
C ARG A 853 -3.60 23.36 20.58
N ARG A 854 -4.16 22.38 21.31
CA ARG A 854 -3.58 21.04 21.44
C ARG A 854 -3.72 20.21 20.18
N PHE A 855 -4.68 20.56 19.34
CA PHE A 855 -4.92 19.92 18.04
C PHE A 855 -4.10 20.56 16.90
N SER A 856 -3.18 21.51 17.20
CA SER A 856 -2.32 22.15 16.19
C SER A 856 -1.44 21.09 15.47
N GLY A 857 -1.29 21.23 14.17
CA GLY A 857 -0.55 20.28 13.33
C GLY A 857 -1.27 18.96 12.99
N LEU A 858 -2.43 18.70 13.62
CA LEU A 858 -3.25 17.51 13.36
C LEU A 858 -4.48 17.84 12.48
N GLU A 859 -5.17 16.82 11.97
CA GLU A 859 -6.34 17.01 11.11
C GLU A 859 -7.36 15.87 11.24
N ARG A 860 -8.61 16.12 10.80
CA ARG A 860 -9.70 15.16 10.68
C ARG A 860 -10.57 15.48 9.47
N ASN A 861 -11.33 14.47 9.01
CA ASN A 861 -12.27 14.68 7.92
C ASN A 861 -13.39 15.65 8.30
N ILE A 862 -13.86 15.55 9.55
CA ILE A 862 -14.97 16.35 10.07
C ILE A 862 -14.55 17.05 11.36
N VAL A 863 -14.68 18.35 11.39
CA VAL A 863 -14.34 19.17 12.56
C VAL A 863 -15.55 19.98 13.02
N PHE A 864 -15.87 19.86 14.30
CA PHE A 864 -16.77 20.75 15.00
C PHE A 864 -15.95 21.76 15.81
N GLY A 865 -15.96 23.03 15.43
CA GLY A 865 -15.35 24.11 16.18
C GLY A 865 -16.42 24.74 17.10
N ILE A 866 -16.30 24.51 18.39
CA ILE A 866 -17.27 25.02 19.37
C ILE A 866 -16.78 26.31 19.96
N HIS A 867 -17.60 27.34 19.82
CA HIS A 867 -17.43 28.66 20.44
C HIS A 867 -15.98 29.20 20.32
N PRO A 868 -15.51 29.47 19.09
CA PRO A 868 -14.11 29.84 18.85
C PRO A 868 -13.73 31.23 19.41
N LYS A 869 -14.52 31.79 20.31
CA LYS A 869 -14.22 33.01 21.02
C LYS A 869 -12.99 32.82 21.92
N THR A 870 -12.09 33.76 21.89
CA THR A 870 -10.87 33.74 22.71
C THR A 870 -10.88 34.87 23.74
N VAL A 871 -10.08 34.70 24.79
CA VAL A 871 -9.85 35.78 25.78
C VAL A 871 -9.11 36.95 25.12
N GLU A 872 -8.42 36.69 24.03
CA GLU A 872 -7.63 37.66 23.26
C GLU A 872 -8.32 37.94 21.92
N PRO A 873 -9.17 39.00 21.82
CA PRO A 873 -9.89 39.28 20.57
C PRO A 873 -9.00 39.45 19.34
N ALA A 874 -7.76 39.90 19.53
CA ALA A 874 -6.81 40.15 18.45
C ALA A 874 -6.46 38.90 17.62
N ILE A 875 -6.59 37.68 18.19
CA ILE A 875 -6.26 36.41 17.48
C ILE A 875 -7.50 35.60 17.12
N LEU A 876 -8.70 36.16 17.19
CA LEU A 876 -9.93 35.42 16.86
C LEU A 876 -9.86 34.80 15.45
N TYR A 877 -9.46 35.58 14.46
CA TYR A 877 -9.36 35.11 13.08
C TYR A 877 -8.28 34.03 12.91
N ASN A 878 -7.18 34.10 13.66
CA ASN A 878 -6.18 33.06 13.68
C ASN A 878 -6.74 31.74 14.21
N ILE A 879 -7.57 31.78 15.24
CA ILE A 879 -8.25 30.57 15.76
C ILE A 879 -9.21 29.99 14.72
N LEU A 880 -9.94 30.87 14.00
CA LEU A 880 -10.80 30.41 12.89
C LEU A 880 -9.98 29.79 11.73
N VAL A 881 -8.82 30.38 11.41
CA VAL A 881 -7.85 29.79 10.47
C VAL A 881 -7.38 28.43 10.96
N CYS A 882 -7.01 28.31 12.25
CA CYS A 882 -6.63 27.04 12.84
C CYS A 882 -7.75 25.99 12.69
N LEU A 883 -8.99 26.31 13.02
CA LEU A 883 -10.14 25.41 12.89
C LEU A 883 -10.36 24.97 11.45
N ALA A 884 -10.45 25.93 10.51
CA ALA A 884 -10.69 25.64 9.11
C ALA A 884 -9.59 24.77 8.50
N SER A 885 -8.33 25.03 8.85
CA SER A 885 -7.19 24.26 8.35
C SER A 885 -7.12 22.81 8.87
N ARG A 886 -7.88 22.46 9.92
CA ARG A 886 -7.92 21.09 10.49
C ARG A 886 -8.99 20.20 9.89
N ALA A 887 -9.96 20.78 9.17
CA ALA A 887 -11.07 20.07 8.54
C ALA A 887 -10.74 19.76 7.07
N ASN A 888 -10.81 18.50 6.68
CA ASN A 888 -10.56 18.12 5.29
C ASN A 888 -11.84 18.19 4.43
N GLN A 889 -12.96 17.69 4.94
CA GLN A 889 -14.22 17.55 4.19
C GLN A 889 -15.37 18.37 4.76
N GLN A 890 -15.55 18.37 6.09
CA GLN A 890 -16.68 19.06 6.74
C GLN A 890 -16.21 19.89 7.92
N LEU A 891 -16.68 21.13 7.95
CA LEU A 891 -16.43 22.08 9.04
C LEU A 891 -17.76 22.61 9.58
N HIS A 892 -17.98 22.44 10.88
CA HIS A 892 -19.12 22.99 11.61
C HIS A 892 -18.59 23.98 12.64
N ILE A 893 -19.02 25.24 12.58
CA ILE A 893 -18.65 26.28 13.55
C ILE A 893 -19.88 26.64 14.34
N LEU A 894 -19.86 26.40 15.64
CA LEU A 894 -21.00 26.53 16.54
C LEU A 894 -20.70 27.62 17.58
N TRP A 895 -21.39 28.77 17.45
CA TRP A 895 -21.22 29.88 18.36
C TRP A 895 -22.16 29.76 19.57
N HIS A 896 -21.58 29.79 20.74
CA HIS A 896 -22.36 29.82 21.97
C HIS A 896 -23.00 31.21 22.18
N ARG A 897 -24.22 31.20 22.67
CA ARG A 897 -24.91 32.43 23.07
C ARG A 897 -24.16 33.04 24.27
N ASP A 898 -23.71 34.30 24.17
CA ASP A 898 -23.17 35.00 25.32
C ASP A 898 -24.35 35.26 26.27
N VAL A 899 -24.20 34.86 27.55
CA VAL A 899 -25.14 35.11 28.61
C VAL A 899 -24.81 36.44 29.20
#